data_c5a400c74767b4ce66f06b063c9c07fe
#
_entry.id   c5a400c74767b4ce66f06b063c9c07fe
#
_cell.length_a   1.000
_cell.length_b   1.000
_cell.length_c   1.000
_cell.angle_alpha   90.00
_cell.angle_beta   90.00
_cell.angle_gamma   90.00
#
_symmetry.space_group_name_H-M   'P 1'
#
loop_
_entity.id
_entity.type
_entity.pdbx_description
1 polymer ?
#
loop_
_entity_poly.entity_id
_entity_poly.type
_entity_poly.pdbx_seq_one_letter_code
_entity_poly.pdbx_strand_id
1 'polypeptide(L)'
;MPAPSLRHSSIDSAALSPEEAAEAVTDLVAALHYHGQRYHAEDAPEISDAEYDALYRRLQAIEVLFPELIQEDSPTARVGAAPAAGFGKVRHAIPMLSLGNAFAREDVQGFLDSVRNFLAELRADPGQAVEVMAELKIDGLSCSLRYEGGVLVQAATRGDGQEGEDVTANVRTIDNVPQRLKGDAPDVLEVRGEVYMTDADFMALNARQQESSGKLFANPRNAAAGSLRQLDPAITKARPLRFFGYAWGEVSRPLGKTQAEARASLKSFGFTLNEPSRICRSVDEMIAFYDEIGNARATLGFSIDGVVYKINRLDLQQRLGFVSRAPRWAIAHKYPPEQARTKLEKIVLQVGRTGALTPVAELTPINVGGVMVGRATLHNEDYIAEKDIRVGDTVVVQRAGDVIPQIVSVVPELRVGDPARWEPPTECPICHSAAVREPGEAKRFCTGGLVCEAQAVERLRHFVARDAFDIEGLGSKTVTEFHEAGLIRTPADIFRLKREDIEGREGWKDLSISKLLKSIEERRTIPLDRFILALGIRQTGQTTARLMAKHYRTLAHWQEAMTAAGDPESDAYKELLNIDGIGADTAKDMTDFFAEQNNLDALADLESLLTVEDFVPPAGREGGALDGKVVVFTGTLVQLSRGEAKARAEGAGAKVTGSVSAKTDYLVVGADAGSKAAKAEALGVKTITEGEFIALVAG
;
A
#
# COMPACT_ATOMS: atom_id res chain seq x y z
N MET A 1 -4.65 -3.04 5.93
CA MET A 1 -3.59 -3.83 6.59
C MET A 1 -2.61 -2.84 7.19
N PRO A 2 -1.95 -3.11 8.33
CA PRO A 2 -0.86 -2.27 8.80
C PRO A 2 0.30 -2.31 7.79
N ALA A 3 1.15 -1.27 7.80
CA ALA A 3 2.37 -1.29 7.00
C ALA A 3 3.22 -2.50 7.42
N PRO A 4 3.79 -3.26 6.47
CA PRO A 4 4.65 -4.38 6.78
C PRO A 4 5.86 -3.96 7.62
N SER A 5 6.28 -4.78 8.58
CA SER A 5 7.53 -4.56 9.33
C SER A 5 8.73 -4.87 8.42
N LEU A 6 9.83 -4.15 8.63
CA LEU A 6 11.05 -4.32 7.85
C LEU A 6 12.14 -4.94 8.74
N ARG A 7 12.22 -6.27 8.76
CA ARG A 7 13.33 -6.99 9.42
C ARG A 7 14.64 -6.68 8.71
N HIS A 8 15.73 -6.75 9.43
CA HIS A 8 17.10 -6.54 8.92
C HIS A 8 17.32 -5.17 8.23
N SER A 9 16.46 -4.16 8.51
CA SER A 9 16.55 -2.85 7.86
C SER A 9 17.86 -2.10 8.17
N SER A 10 18.50 -2.37 9.29
CA SER A 10 19.77 -1.77 9.72
C SER A 10 21.03 -2.47 9.16
N ILE A 11 20.90 -3.66 8.55
CA ILE A 11 22.03 -4.41 8.00
C ILE A 11 22.26 -3.97 6.55
N ASP A 12 23.53 -3.71 6.18
CA ASP A 12 23.90 -3.44 4.78
C ASP A 12 23.50 -4.61 3.88
N SER A 13 22.96 -4.33 2.69
CA SER A 13 22.49 -5.35 1.75
C SER A 13 23.57 -6.35 1.38
N ALA A 14 24.84 -5.93 1.33
CA ALA A 14 25.98 -6.80 1.04
C ALA A 14 26.43 -7.67 2.23
N ALA A 15 25.97 -7.36 3.43
CA ALA A 15 26.30 -8.08 4.66
C ALA A 15 25.23 -9.11 5.08
N LEU A 16 24.12 -9.20 4.36
CA LEU A 16 23.04 -10.14 4.66
C LEU A 16 23.44 -11.58 4.35
N SER A 17 23.11 -12.51 5.25
CA SER A 17 23.12 -13.94 4.95
C SER A 17 21.99 -14.29 3.96
N PRO A 18 22.04 -15.42 3.23
CA PRO A 18 20.97 -15.83 2.32
C PRO A 18 19.59 -15.95 2.99
N GLU A 19 19.54 -16.37 4.25
CA GLU A 19 18.28 -16.47 5.03
C GLU A 19 17.74 -15.10 5.39
N GLU A 20 18.60 -14.20 5.90
CA GLU A 20 18.23 -12.80 6.18
C GLU A 20 17.83 -12.03 4.91
N ALA A 21 18.50 -12.30 3.78
CA ALA A 21 18.15 -11.72 2.48
C ALA A 21 16.76 -12.16 2.02
N ALA A 22 16.40 -13.45 2.18
CA ALA A 22 15.07 -13.96 1.83
C ALA A 22 13.96 -13.34 2.66
N GLU A 23 14.19 -13.16 3.97
CA GLU A 23 13.27 -12.46 4.86
C GLU A 23 13.15 -10.97 4.49
N ALA A 24 14.27 -10.29 4.25
CA ALA A 24 14.30 -8.89 3.84
C ALA A 24 13.59 -8.65 2.51
N VAL A 25 13.76 -9.52 1.50
CA VAL A 25 13.04 -9.45 0.21
C VAL A 25 11.54 -9.57 0.44
N THR A 26 11.09 -10.54 1.25
CA THR A 26 9.67 -10.74 1.54
C THR A 26 9.04 -9.49 2.18
N ASP A 27 9.72 -8.92 3.17
CA ASP A 27 9.24 -7.73 3.88
C ASP A 27 9.24 -6.48 2.97
N LEU A 28 10.30 -6.29 2.17
CA LEU A 28 10.42 -5.17 1.25
C LEU A 28 9.39 -5.23 0.11
N VAL A 29 9.14 -6.40 -0.46
CA VAL A 29 8.10 -6.60 -1.48
C VAL A 29 6.73 -6.26 -0.90
N ALA A 30 6.40 -6.77 0.28
CA ALA A 30 5.14 -6.49 0.95
C ALA A 30 4.98 -4.99 1.28
N ALA A 31 6.04 -4.33 1.78
CA ALA A 31 6.03 -2.91 2.11
C ALA A 31 5.85 -2.04 0.85
N LEU A 32 6.57 -2.34 -0.22
CA LEU A 32 6.48 -1.59 -1.47
C LEU A 32 5.12 -1.76 -2.16
N HIS A 33 4.51 -2.94 -2.11
CA HIS A 33 3.14 -3.13 -2.58
C HIS A 33 2.14 -2.33 -1.75
N TYR A 34 2.24 -2.41 -0.43
CA TYR A 34 1.37 -1.65 0.47
C TYR A 34 1.45 -0.15 0.21
N HIS A 35 2.66 0.42 0.24
CA HIS A 35 2.84 1.86 0.01
C HIS A 35 2.54 2.27 -1.42
N GLY A 36 2.80 1.41 -2.41
CA GLY A 36 2.43 1.63 -3.81
C GLY A 36 0.91 1.72 -4.00
N GLN A 37 0.13 0.86 -3.34
CA GLN A 37 -1.33 0.91 -3.35
C GLN A 37 -1.85 2.20 -2.68
N ARG A 38 -1.31 2.55 -1.50
CA ARG A 38 -1.66 3.78 -0.78
C ARG A 38 -1.40 5.03 -1.62
N TYR A 39 -0.27 5.05 -2.33
CA TYR A 39 0.14 6.16 -3.17
C TYR A 39 -0.68 6.25 -4.47
N HIS A 40 -0.76 5.15 -5.23
CA HIS A 40 -1.32 5.17 -6.58
C HIS A 40 -2.83 4.96 -6.67
N ALA A 41 -3.42 4.15 -5.78
CA ALA A 41 -4.83 3.80 -5.83
C ALA A 41 -5.69 4.60 -4.84
N GLU A 42 -5.15 4.92 -3.66
CA GLU A 42 -5.94 5.52 -2.59
C GLU A 42 -5.65 7.03 -2.41
N ASP A 43 -4.68 7.60 -3.15
CA ASP A 43 -4.20 9.00 -3.00
C ASP A 43 -3.96 9.39 -1.52
N ALA A 44 -3.43 8.43 -0.74
CA ALA A 44 -3.20 8.54 0.70
C ALA A 44 -1.83 7.97 1.10
N PRO A 45 -0.70 8.51 0.59
CA PRO A 45 0.64 8.02 0.90
C PRO A 45 0.92 8.12 2.41
N GLU A 46 1.60 7.11 2.94
CA GLU A 46 2.02 7.04 4.35
C GLU A 46 3.53 7.23 4.52
N ILE A 47 4.30 7.07 3.44
CA ILE A 47 5.73 7.36 3.37
C ILE A 47 6.02 8.32 2.23
N SER A 48 7.18 8.95 2.28
CA SER A 48 7.65 9.84 1.22
C SER A 48 8.12 9.09 -0.02
N ASP A 49 8.17 9.77 -1.17
CA ASP A 49 8.78 9.24 -2.39
C ASP A 49 10.26 8.85 -2.14
N ALA A 50 10.99 9.64 -1.33
CA ALA A 50 12.38 9.36 -0.99
C ALA A 50 12.51 8.07 -0.15
N GLU A 51 11.61 7.86 0.81
CA GLU A 51 11.56 6.62 1.61
C GLU A 51 11.13 5.44 0.74
N TYR A 52 10.12 5.61 -0.11
CA TYR A 52 9.72 4.58 -1.08
C TYR A 52 10.88 4.22 -2.02
N ASP A 53 11.57 5.23 -2.56
CA ASP A 53 12.74 5.04 -3.43
C ASP A 53 13.92 4.38 -2.67
N ALA A 54 14.08 4.65 -1.36
CA ALA A 54 15.08 4.00 -0.54
C ALA A 54 14.78 2.50 -0.33
N LEU A 55 13.53 2.15 0.01
CA LEU A 55 13.08 0.77 0.11
C LEU A 55 13.24 0.04 -1.22
N TYR A 56 12.88 0.70 -2.32
CA TYR A 56 12.99 0.17 -3.66
C TYR A 56 14.46 -0.11 -4.06
N ARG A 57 15.38 0.84 -3.82
CA ARG A 57 16.81 0.66 -4.07
C ARG A 57 17.39 -0.48 -3.24
N ARG A 58 16.95 -0.60 -1.98
CA ARG A 58 17.39 -1.69 -1.11
C ARG A 58 16.93 -3.04 -1.66
N LEU A 59 15.66 -3.17 -2.09
CA LEU A 59 15.18 -4.38 -2.73
C LEU A 59 16.01 -4.72 -3.98
N GLN A 60 16.24 -3.73 -4.87
CA GLN A 60 17.08 -3.93 -6.05
C GLN A 60 18.50 -4.42 -5.70
N ALA A 61 19.13 -3.81 -4.69
CA ALA A 61 20.48 -4.22 -4.27
C ALA A 61 20.53 -5.68 -3.78
N ILE A 62 19.50 -6.10 -3.03
CA ILE A 62 19.41 -7.50 -2.57
C ILE A 62 19.14 -8.45 -3.74
N GLU A 63 18.22 -8.10 -4.65
CA GLU A 63 17.89 -8.92 -5.82
C GLU A 63 19.08 -9.07 -6.80
N VAL A 64 19.96 -8.08 -6.87
CA VAL A 64 21.22 -8.18 -7.66
C VAL A 64 22.22 -9.14 -7.00
N LEU A 65 22.30 -9.16 -5.67
CA LEU A 65 23.20 -10.04 -4.92
C LEU A 65 22.67 -11.48 -4.82
N PHE A 66 21.34 -11.64 -4.77
CA PHE A 66 20.63 -12.92 -4.62
C PHE A 66 19.54 -13.07 -5.71
N PRO A 67 19.90 -13.29 -6.98
CA PRO A 67 18.92 -13.34 -8.08
C PRO A 67 17.87 -14.46 -7.93
N GLU A 68 18.17 -15.51 -7.19
CA GLU A 68 17.25 -16.61 -6.89
C GLU A 68 16.10 -16.22 -5.95
N LEU A 69 16.20 -15.09 -5.25
CA LEU A 69 15.17 -14.58 -4.35
C LEU A 69 14.14 -13.64 -5.03
N ILE A 70 14.33 -13.35 -6.32
CA ILE A 70 13.41 -12.49 -7.07
C ILE A 70 12.03 -13.15 -7.12
N GLN A 71 11.01 -12.44 -6.60
CA GLN A 71 9.62 -12.91 -6.60
C GLN A 71 8.92 -12.52 -7.90
N GLU A 72 7.96 -13.34 -8.38
CA GLU A 72 7.20 -13.06 -9.61
C GLU A 72 6.42 -11.75 -9.56
N ASP A 73 6.00 -11.33 -8.39
CA ASP A 73 5.27 -10.09 -8.13
C ASP A 73 6.16 -8.95 -7.62
N SER A 74 7.49 -9.10 -7.67
CA SER A 74 8.41 -8.07 -7.18
C SER A 74 8.10 -6.69 -7.78
N PRO A 75 8.01 -5.63 -6.97
CA PRO A 75 7.85 -4.26 -7.43
C PRO A 75 8.96 -3.79 -8.38
N THR A 76 10.12 -4.45 -8.38
CA THR A 76 11.21 -4.15 -9.33
C THR A 76 10.89 -4.58 -10.76
N ALA A 77 9.96 -5.52 -10.94
CA ALA A 77 9.50 -6.00 -12.24
C ALA A 77 8.22 -5.31 -12.73
N ARG A 78 7.49 -4.58 -11.87
CA ARG A 78 6.19 -3.96 -12.21
C ARG A 78 6.19 -2.45 -11.97
N VAL A 79 5.25 -1.74 -12.61
CA VAL A 79 5.08 -0.26 -12.50
C VAL A 79 3.68 0.06 -11.99
N GLY A 80 3.56 0.99 -11.04
CA GLY A 80 2.29 1.56 -10.60
C GLY A 80 1.35 0.58 -9.87
N ALA A 81 0.07 0.92 -9.83
CA ALA A 81 -1.00 0.11 -9.23
C ALA A 81 -2.05 -0.28 -10.27
N ALA A 82 -2.79 -1.36 -10.01
CA ALA A 82 -3.91 -1.78 -10.85
C ALA A 82 -4.98 -0.68 -10.96
N PRO A 83 -5.66 -0.54 -12.14
CA PRO A 83 -6.71 0.44 -12.35
C PRO A 83 -7.85 0.34 -11.33
N ALA A 84 -8.38 1.50 -10.90
CA ALA A 84 -9.48 1.56 -9.94
C ALA A 84 -10.80 1.01 -10.50
N ALA A 85 -11.65 0.48 -9.63
CA ALA A 85 -12.98 0.03 -10.01
C ALA A 85 -13.88 1.21 -10.43
N GLY A 86 -14.57 1.08 -11.55
CA GLY A 86 -15.52 2.08 -12.07
C GLY A 86 -15.11 2.72 -13.38
N PHE A 87 -13.86 2.63 -13.81
CA PHE A 87 -13.38 3.02 -15.13
C PHE A 87 -13.22 1.82 -16.05
N GLY A 88 -13.43 2.04 -17.37
CA GLY A 88 -13.00 1.09 -18.38
C GLY A 88 -11.48 0.88 -18.31
N LYS A 89 -11.03 -0.32 -18.65
CA LYS A 89 -9.59 -0.64 -18.72
C LYS A 89 -9.09 -0.50 -20.13
N VAL A 90 -7.91 0.10 -20.28
CA VAL A 90 -7.19 0.25 -21.54
C VAL A 90 -5.84 -0.45 -21.43
N ARG A 91 -5.57 -1.40 -22.31
CA ARG A 91 -4.25 -2.02 -22.41
C ARG A 91 -3.34 -1.17 -23.29
N HIS A 92 -2.17 -0.79 -22.79
CA HIS A 92 -1.18 -0.04 -23.55
C HIS A 92 -0.54 -0.91 -24.64
N ALA A 93 -0.51 -0.42 -25.88
CA ALA A 93 0.14 -1.11 -27.00
C ALA A 93 1.66 -1.28 -26.76
N ILE A 94 2.28 -0.26 -26.17
CA ILE A 94 3.65 -0.28 -25.65
C ILE A 94 3.56 0.05 -24.17
N PRO A 95 4.19 -0.73 -23.26
CA PRO A 95 4.12 -0.46 -21.82
C PRO A 95 4.56 0.96 -21.42
N MET A 96 3.86 1.57 -20.45
CA MET A 96 4.23 2.86 -19.86
C MET A 96 5.18 2.65 -18.68
N LEU A 97 6.47 2.69 -18.95
CA LEU A 97 7.52 2.38 -17.98
C LEU A 97 7.83 3.57 -17.06
N SER A 98 8.47 3.28 -15.94
CA SER A 98 9.06 4.26 -15.04
C SER A 98 10.43 4.72 -15.55
N LEU A 99 11.05 5.66 -14.83
CA LEU A 99 12.45 6.07 -15.04
C LEU A 99 13.30 5.61 -13.85
N GLY A 100 14.58 5.33 -14.12
CA GLY A 100 15.58 5.26 -13.06
C GLY A 100 15.75 6.62 -12.40
N ASN A 101 16.13 6.67 -11.12
CA ASN A 101 16.35 7.91 -10.39
C ASN A 101 17.84 8.19 -10.23
N ALA A 102 18.22 9.46 -10.34
CA ALA A 102 19.50 10.04 -9.93
C ALA A 102 19.22 11.13 -8.87
N PHE A 103 20.10 11.26 -7.90
CA PHE A 103 20.01 12.26 -6.83
C PHE A 103 21.30 13.07 -6.67
N ALA A 104 22.38 12.58 -7.25
CA ALA A 104 23.69 13.20 -7.21
C ALA A 104 24.34 13.19 -8.59
N ARG A 105 25.37 14.02 -8.72
CA ARG A 105 26.19 14.10 -9.95
C ARG A 105 26.77 12.73 -10.36
N GLU A 106 27.19 11.95 -9.40
CA GLU A 106 27.77 10.63 -9.56
C GLU A 106 26.78 9.65 -10.22
N ASP A 107 25.50 9.76 -9.86
CA ASP A 107 24.44 8.94 -10.48
C ASP A 107 24.25 9.30 -11.96
N VAL A 108 24.32 10.60 -12.28
CA VAL A 108 24.23 11.09 -13.67
C VAL A 108 25.44 10.66 -14.48
N GLN A 109 26.64 10.69 -13.89
CA GLN A 109 27.86 10.16 -14.51
C GLN A 109 27.72 8.65 -14.75
N GLY A 110 27.30 7.89 -13.74
CA GLY A 110 27.07 6.45 -13.83
C GLY A 110 26.06 6.07 -14.91
N PHE A 111 25.01 6.88 -15.11
CA PHE A 111 24.07 6.72 -16.22
C PHE A 111 24.78 6.81 -17.59
N LEU A 112 25.60 7.85 -17.84
CA LEU A 112 26.32 7.99 -19.10
C LEU A 112 27.39 6.89 -19.28
N ASP A 113 28.05 6.48 -18.21
CA ASP A 113 29.02 5.39 -18.24
C ASP A 113 28.36 4.06 -18.58
N SER A 114 27.15 3.80 -18.05
CA SER A 114 26.38 2.62 -18.39
C SER A 114 25.99 2.58 -19.87
N VAL A 115 25.56 3.72 -20.43
CA VAL A 115 25.26 3.87 -21.86
C VAL A 115 26.50 3.61 -22.72
N ARG A 116 27.67 4.19 -22.36
CA ARG A 116 28.93 3.98 -23.05
C ARG A 116 29.40 2.53 -23.02
N ASN A 117 29.30 1.91 -21.85
CA ASN A 117 29.70 0.51 -21.67
C ASN A 117 28.81 -0.47 -22.44
N PHE A 118 27.53 -0.13 -22.61
CA PHE A 118 26.57 -0.98 -23.32
C PHE A 118 26.80 -0.95 -24.86
N LEU A 119 27.10 0.20 -25.41
CA LEU A 119 27.25 0.41 -26.86
C LEU A 119 28.73 0.28 -27.27
N ALA A 120 29.05 -0.73 -28.09
CA ALA A 120 30.42 -1.10 -28.45
C ALA A 120 31.19 0.07 -29.07
N GLU A 121 30.56 0.86 -29.94
CA GLU A 121 31.17 2.03 -30.59
C GLU A 121 31.52 3.17 -29.60
N LEU A 122 30.67 3.42 -28.62
CA LEU A 122 30.93 4.43 -27.58
C LEU A 122 32.00 3.95 -26.59
N ARG A 123 32.08 2.67 -26.35
CA ARG A 123 33.14 2.06 -25.55
C ARG A 123 34.49 2.10 -26.25
N ALA A 124 34.50 1.95 -27.58
CA ALA A 124 35.70 2.00 -28.38
C ALA A 124 36.26 3.42 -28.52
N ASP A 125 35.40 4.44 -28.50
CA ASP A 125 35.78 5.86 -28.53
C ASP A 125 35.18 6.61 -27.31
N PRO A 126 35.87 6.60 -26.17
CA PRO A 126 35.40 7.30 -24.96
C PRO A 126 35.28 8.82 -25.11
N GLY A 127 35.99 9.40 -26.13
CA GLY A 127 35.96 10.84 -26.44
C GLY A 127 34.71 11.27 -27.23
N GLN A 128 33.99 10.31 -27.82
CA GLN A 128 32.78 10.62 -28.57
C GLN A 128 31.70 11.24 -27.66
N ALA A 129 31.24 12.45 -27.99
CA ALA A 129 30.16 13.10 -27.24
C ALA A 129 28.85 12.35 -27.43
N VAL A 130 28.17 12.07 -26.34
CA VAL A 130 26.80 11.53 -26.32
C VAL A 130 25.84 12.68 -26.07
N GLU A 131 25.06 13.04 -27.10
CA GLU A 131 24.03 14.07 -26.92
C GLU A 131 22.87 13.56 -26.08
N VAL A 132 22.50 14.33 -25.08
CA VAL A 132 21.43 14.09 -24.14
C VAL A 132 20.43 15.22 -24.19
N MET A 133 19.16 14.94 -24.39
CA MET A 133 18.07 15.90 -24.21
C MET A 133 17.72 15.97 -22.72
N ALA A 134 17.87 17.14 -22.12
CA ALA A 134 17.44 17.49 -20.77
C ALA A 134 16.08 18.20 -20.85
N GLU A 135 15.11 17.73 -20.07
CA GLU A 135 13.74 18.21 -20.06
C GLU A 135 13.24 18.37 -18.61
N LEU A 136 12.23 19.24 -18.39
CA LEU A 136 11.59 19.36 -17.09
C LEU A 136 10.88 18.07 -16.72
N LYS A 137 11.03 17.62 -15.47
CA LYS A 137 10.24 16.54 -14.89
C LYS A 137 9.00 17.12 -14.20
N ILE A 138 7.89 17.11 -14.91
CA ILE A 138 6.62 17.65 -14.41
C ILE A 138 6.09 16.73 -13.31
N ASP A 139 5.62 17.31 -12.23
CA ASP A 139 4.95 16.59 -11.14
C ASP A 139 3.43 16.62 -11.33
N GLY A 140 2.90 15.58 -11.95
CA GLY A 140 1.49 15.45 -12.32
C GLY A 140 1.03 13.99 -12.38
N LEU A 141 0.10 13.71 -13.29
CA LEU A 141 -0.39 12.38 -13.59
C LEU A 141 -0.07 11.99 -15.03
N SER A 142 0.69 10.92 -15.22
CA SER A 142 1.06 10.44 -16.57
C SER A 142 -0.19 9.91 -17.31
N CYS A 143 -0.33 10.34 -18.55
CA CYS A 143 -1.44 10.00 -19.42
C CYS A 143 -0.97 9.69 -20.84
N SER A 144 -1.58 8.69 -21.47
CA SER A 144 -1.40 8.32 -22.88
C SER A 144 -2.60 8.78 -23.69
N LEU A 145 -2.35 9.43 -24.81
CA LEU A 145 -3.35 9.97 -25.77
C LEU A 145 -3.16 9.30 -27.12
N ARG A 146 -4.13 8.48 -27.56
CA ARG A 146 -4.11 7.79 -28.83
C ARG A 146 -4.88 8.56 -29.88
N TYR A 147 -4.24 8.81 -31.01
CA TYR A 147 -4.84 9.42 -32.19
C TYR A 147 -4.84 8.47 -33.37
N GLU A 148 -5.95 8.43 -34.10
CA GLU A 148 -6.11 7.68 -35.35
C GLU A 148 -6.67 8.62 -36.41
N GLY A 149 -6.03 8.65 -37.60
CA GLY A 149 -6.38 9.63 -38.62
C GLY A 149 -6.32 11.09 -38.14
N GLY A 150 -5.47 11.36 -37.19
CA GLY A 150 -5.31 12.67 -36.56
C GLY A 150 -6.40 13.04 -35.54
N VAL A 151 -7.34 12.16 -35.20
CA VAL A 151 -8.42 12.40 -34.22
C VAL A 151 -8.10 11.70 -32.90
N LEU A 152 -8.33 12.34 -31.75
CA LEU A 152 -8.23 11.72 -30.44
C LEU A 152 -9.30 10.65 -30.27
N VAL A 153 -8.91 9.40 -30.22
CA VAL A 153 -9.84 8.24 -30.06
C VAL A 153 -9.84 7.69 -28.63
N GLN A 154 -8.71 7.72 -27.93
CA GLN A 154 -8.59 7.13 -26.60
C GLN A 154 -7.58 7.89 -25.75
N ALA A 155 -7.84 7.98 -24.44
CA ALA A 155 -6.88 8.44 -23.44
C ALA A 155 -6.90 7.52 -22.22
N ALA A 156 -5.72 7.20 -21.69
CA ALA A 156 -5.59 6.30 -20.56
C ALA A 156 -4.56 6.79 -19.53
N THR A 157 -4.80 6.55 -18.25
CA THR A 157 -3.78 6.71 -17.20
C THR A 157 -2.69 5.65 -17.36
N ARG A 158 -1.53 5.85 -16.71
CA ARG A 158 -0.45 4.86 -16.73
C ARG A 158 -0.88 3.52 -16.14
N GLY A 159 -1.69 3.53 -15.05
CA GLY A 159 -2.07 2.34 -14.31
C GLY A 159 -0.85 1.57 -13.79
N ASP A 160 -0.82 0.26 -14.01
CA ASP A 160 0.30 -0.62 -13.68
C ASP A 160 1.39 -0.68 -14.77
N GLY A 161 1.29 0.19 -15.76
CA GLY A 161 2.18 0.26 -16.93
C GLY A 161 1.78 -0.65 -18.08
N GLN A 162 0.95 -1.67 -17.87
CA GLN A 162 0.37 -2.55 -18.91
C GLN A 162 -1.08 -2.16 -19.20
N GLU A 163 -1.85 -1.87 -18.13
CA GLU A 163 -3.25 -1.45 -18.21
C GLU A 163 -3.46 -0.16 -17.42
N GLY A 164 -4.21 0.79 -17.99
CA GLY A 164 -4.62 2.05 -17.38
C GLY A 164 -6.12 2.21 -17.34
N GLU A 165 -6.59 3.25 -16.66
CA GLU A 165 -8.00 3.66 -16.60
C GLU A 165 -8.34 4.45 -17.87
N ASP A 166 -9.49 4.16 -18.49
CA ASP A 166 -10.00 4.95 -19.61
C ASP A 166 -10.52 6.30 -19.10
N VAL A 167 -9.78 7.34 -19.42
CA VAL A 167 -10.09 8.73 -19.06
C VAL A 167 -10.39 9.60 -20.30
N THR A 168 -10.76 8.97 -21.42
CA THR A 168 -10.98 9.64 -22.71
C THR A 168 -11.97 10.80 -22.61
N ALA A 169 -13.12 10.57 -21.95
CA ALA A 169 -14.13 11.60 -21.80
C ALA A 169 -13.64 12.80 -20.96
N ASN A 170 -12.84 12.53 -19.94
CA ASN A 170 -12.25 13.53 -19.05
C ASN A 170 -11.18 14.35 -19.79
N VAL A 171 -10.25 13.68 -20.48
CA VAL A 171 -9.16 14.32 -21.25
C VAL A 171 -9.71 15.21 -22.36
N ARG A 172 -10.81 14.84 -22.98
CA ARG A 172 -11.47 15.70 -24.00
C ARG A 172 -11.94 17.05 -23.46
N THR A 173 -12.05 17.21 -22.14
CA THR A 173 -12.40 18.48 -21.50
C THR A 173 -11.21 19.38 -21.21
N ILE A 174 -9.97 18.90 -21.43
CA ILE A 174 -8.72 19.66 -21.18
C ILE A 174 -8.44 20.52 -22.40
N ASP A 175 -8.45 21.84 -22.22
CA ASP A 175 -8.43 22.81 -23.32
C ASP A 175 -7.17 22.73 -24.22
N ASN A 176 -6.01 22.43 -23.66
CA ASN A 176 -4.75 22.36 -24.42
C ASN A 176 -4.42 20.96 -24.96
N VAL A 177 -5.35 20.00 -24.87
CA VAL A 177 -5.24 18.70 -25.56
C VAL A 177 -5.86 18.81 -26.95
N PRO A 178 -5.08 18.62 -28.02
CA PRO A 178 -5.62 18.66 -29.38
C PRO A 178 -6.68 17.56 -29.60
N GLN A 179 -7.91 17.94 -29.91
CA GLN A 179 -8.94 16.95 -30.31
C GLN A 179 -8.70 16.42 -31.72
N ARG A 180 -7.98 17.22 -32.53
CA ARG A 180 -7.49 16.86 -33.86
C ARG A 180 -6.08 17.40 -34.04
N LEU A 181 -5.17 16.56 -34.49
CA LEU A 181 -3.78 16.93 -34.76
C LEU A 181 -3.69 17.86 -35.97
N LYS A 182 -2.70 18.75 -35.95
CA LYS A 182 -2.36 19.67 -37.04
C LYS A 182 -1.30 19.05 -37.95
N GLY A 183 -1.17 19.60 -39.17
CA GLY A 183 -0.10 19.23 -40.09
C GLY A 183 -0.19 17.79 -40.59
N ASP A 184 0.96 17.27 -41.02
CA ASP A 184 1.10 15.89 -41.50
C ASP A 184 1.44 14.95 -40.35
N ALA A 185 0.44 14.64 -39.51
CA ALA A 185 0.61 13.70 -38.40
C ALA A 185 0.57 12.24 -38.90
N PRO A 186 1.21 11.29 -38.19
CA PRO A 186 1.08 9.86 -38.45
C PRO A 186 -0.39 9.39 -38.37
N ASP A 187 -0.76 8.35 -39.17
CA ASP A 187 -2.11 7.78 -39.11
C ASP A 187 -2.45 7.23 -37.72
N VAL A 188 -1.47 6.61 -37.05
CA VAL A 188 -1.54 6.23 -35.65
C VAL A 188 -0.45 6.95 -34.90
N LEU A 189 -0.83 7.65 -33.82
CA LEU A 189 0.09 8.31 -32.92
C LEU A 189 -0.42 8.21 -31.47
N GLU A 190 0.35 7.57 -30.61
CA GLU A 190 0.15 7.60 -29.16
C GLU A 190 1.11 8.61 -28.55
N VAL A 191 0.59 9.71 -27.99
CA VAL A 191 1.40 10.73 -27.30
C VAL A 191 1.30 10.49 -25.79
N ARG A 192 2.44 10.47 -25.13
CA ARG A 192 2.56 10.34 -23.68
C ARG A 192 2.96 11.66 -23.08
N GLY A 193 2.33 11.98 -21.98
CA GLY A 193 2.55 13.26 -21.33
C GLY A 193 2.11 13.28 -19.89
N GLU A 194 2.11 14.45 -19.29
CA GLU A 194 1.68 14.68 -17.93
C GLU A 194 0.47 15.61 -17.89
N VAL A 195 -0.59 15.16 -17.22
CA VAL A 195 -1.72 16.01 -16.82
C VAL A 195 -1.34 16.70 -15.52
N TYR A 196 -1.41 18.01 -15.49
CA TYR A 196 -1.00 18.82 -14.35
C TYR A 196 -1.97 19.97 -14.08
N MET A 197 -1.82 20.60 -12.93
CA MET A 197 -2.51 21.83 -12.54
C MET A 197 -1.46 22.89 -12.23
N THR A 198 -1.71 24.15 -12.65
CA THR A 198 -0.82 25.26 -12.27
C THR A 198 -0.98 25.60 -10.79
N ASP A 199 0.04 26.23 -10.19
CA ASP A 199 0.00 26.63 -8.78
C ASP A 199 -1.15 27.61 -8.52
N ALA A 200 -1.39 28.56 -9.44
CA ALA A 200 -2.50 29.52 -9.35
C ALA A 200 -3.87 28.83 -9.39
N ASP A 201 -4.04 27.88 -10.32
CA ASP A 201 -5.29 27.10 -10.47
C ASP A 201 -5.54 26.20 -9.26
N PHE A 202 -4.49 25.62 -8.69
CA PHE A 202 -4.54 24.81 -7.47
C PHE A 202 -4.99 25.64 -6.25
N MET A 203 -4.40 26.83 -6.07
CA MET A 203 -4.81 27.73 -4.99
C MET A 203 -6.28 28.14 -5.12
N ALA A 204 -6.72 28.51 -6.33
CA ALA A 204 -8.10 28.87 -6.60
C ALA A 204 -9.08 27.68 -6.40
N LEU A 205 -8.67 26.47 -6.73
CA LEU A 205 -9.46 25.27 -6.49
C LEU A 205 -9.63 25.00 -4.99
N ASN A 206 -8.56 25.05 -4.20
CA ASN A 206 -8.61 24.84 -2.77
C ASN A 206 -9.42 25.95 -2.03
N ALA A 207 -9.33 27.19 -2.48
CA ALA A 207 -10.18 28.26 -1.93
C ALA A 207 -11.67 27.95 -2.12
N ARG A 208 -12.10 27.51 -3.31
CA ARG A 208 -13.49 27.08 -3.57
C ARG A 208 -13.91 25.86 -2.75
N GLN A 209 -12.99 24.88 -2.57
CA GLN A 209 -13.25 23.72 -1.73
C GLN A 209 -13.47 24.13 -0.26
N GLN A 210 -12.69 25.07 0.25
CA GLN A 210 -12.83 25.60 1.61
C GLN A 210 -14.16 26.32 1.80
N GLU A 211 -14.57 27.14 0.84
CA GLU A 211 -15.88 27.83 0.86
C GLU A 211 -17.06 26.84 0.89
N SER A 212 -16.94 25.73 0.17
CA SER A 212 -17.96 24.67 0.11
C SER A 212 -17.82 23.59 1.20
N SER A 213 -16.92 23.75 2.18
CA SER A 213 -16.59 22.75 3.20
C SER A 213 -16.14 21.39 2.61
N GLY A 214 -15.62 21.42 1.40
CA GLY A 214 -15.10 20.24 0.69
C GLY A 214 -13.70 19.82 1.17
N LYS A 215 -13.26 18.64 0.76
CA LYS A 215 -11.92 18.14 1.06
C LYS A 215 -10.86 18.94 0.29
N LEU A 216 -9.88 19.50 0.98
CA LEU A 216 -8.75 20.19 0.37
C LEU A 216 -7.77 19.19 -0.24
N PHE A 217 -7.17 19.56 -1.36
CA PHE A 217 -6.09 18.80 -1.97
C PHE A 217 -4.74 19.18 -1.34
N ALA A 218 -3.88 18.19 -1.14
CA ALA A 218 -2.61 18.37 -0.46
C ALA A 218 -1.57 19.11 -1.34
N ASN A 219 -1.58 18.87 -2.66
CA ASN A 219 -0.66 19.47 -3.62
C ASN A 219 -1.27 19.50 -5.04
N PRO A 220 -0.65 20.22 -6.01
CA PRO A 220 -1.11 20.29 -7.39
C PRO A 220 -1.21 18.93 -8.09
N ARG A 221 -0.30 17.99 -7.81
CA ARG A 221 -0.30 16.63 -8.37
C ARG A 221 -1.56 15.85 -7.93
N ASN A 222 -1.85 15.82 -6.62
CA ASN A 222 -3.05 15.15 -6.10
C ASN A 222 -4.33 15.82 -6.59
N ALA A 223 -4.32 17.15 -6.74
CA ALA A 223 -5.43 17.89 -7.33
C ALA A 223 -5.64 17.50 -8.79
N ALA A 224 -4.57 17.37 -9.58
CA ALA A 224 -4.64 16.94 -10.98
C ALA A 224 -5.14 15.48 -11.09
N ALA A 225 -4.56 14.56 -10.31
CA ALA A 225 -4.94 13.14 -10.30
C ALA A 225 -6.41 12.94 -9.89
N GLY A 226 -6.83 13.55 -8.77
CA GLY A 226 -8.21 13.51 -8.29
C GLY A 226 -9.22 14.26 -9.17
N SER A 227 -8.75 15.19 -10.01
CA SER A 227 -9.59 15.90 -10.97
C SER A 227 -9.75 15.16 -12.29
N LEU A 228 -8.72 14.45 -12.74
CA LEU A 228 -8.79 13.63 -13.95
C LEU A 228 -9.60 12.35 -13.73
N ARG A 229 -9.45 11.71 -12.58
CA ARG A 229 -10.14 10.46 -12.21
C ARG A 229 -11.54 10.72 -11.63
N GLN A 230 -12.40 11.39 -12.40
CA GLN A 230 -13.81 11.61 -12.05
C GLN A 230 -14.71 10.81 -12.99
N LEU A 231 -15.70 10.12 -12.43
CA LEU A 231 -16.69 9.37 -13.24
C LEU A 231 -17.55 10.30 -14.11
N ASP A 232 -17.83 11.51 -13.62
CA ASP A 232 -18.51 12.56 -14.38
C ASP A 232 -17.47 13.54 -14.98
N PRO A 233 -17.33 13.56 -16.33
CA PRO A 233 -16.42 14.50 -17.00
C PRO A 233 -16.75 15.99 -16.79
N ALA A 234 -17.97 16.32 -16.36
CA ALA A 234 -18.33 17.70 -16.08
C ALA A 234 -17.57 18.23 -14.86
N ILE A 235 -17.27 17.37 -13.88
CA ILE A 235 -16.44 17.72 -12.72
C ILE A 235 -14.99 18.01 -13.17
N THR A 236 -14.44 17.18 -14.07
CA THR A 236 -13.11 17.42 -14.66
C THR A 236 -13.07 18.74 -15.41
N LYS A 237 -14.11 19.02 -16.23
CA LYS A 237 -14.22 20.28 -16.99
C LYS A 237 -14.22 21.53 -16.11
N ALA A 238 -14.83 21.44 -14.91
CA ALA A 238 -14.88 22.55 -13.96
C ALA A 238 -13.53 22.79 -13.24
N ARG A 239 -12.54 21.91 -13.43
CA ARG A 239 -11.22 21.97 -12.80
C ARG A 239 -10.17 22.24 -13.88
N PRO A 240 -9.36 23.31 -13.80
CA PRO A 240 -8.48 23.72 -14.87
C PRO A 240 -7.23 22.82 -14.97
N LEU A 241 -7.37 21.69 -15.63
CA LEU A 241 -6.27 20.78 -15.97
C LEU A 241 -5.58 21.21 -17.26
N ARG A 242 -4.29 20.87 -17.37
CA ARG A 242 -3.45 21.07 -18.56
C ARG A 242 -2.64 19.82 -18.85
N PHE A 243 -2.10 19.73 -20.06
CA PHE A 243 -1.30 18.60 -20.52
C PHE A 243 0.01 19.06 -21.16
N PHE A 244 1.12 18.44 -20.81
CA PHE A 244 2.38 18.50 -21.51
C PHE A 244 2.71 17.17 -22.19
N GLY A 245 3.03 17.21 -23.50
CA GLY A 245 3.56 16.06 -24.22
C GLY A 245 5.08 15.96 -24.04
N TYR A 246 5.62 14.78 -23.72
CA TYR A 246 7.07 14.57 -23.54
C TYR A 246 7.62 13.30 -24.18
N ALA A 247 6.76 12.39 -24.62
CA ALA A 247 7.15 11.11 -25.24
C ALA A 247 6.02 10.59 -26.14
N TRP A 248 6.25 9.45 -26.75
CA TRP A 248 5.27 8.74 -27.57
C TRP A 248 5.35 7.23 -27.33
N GLY A 249 4.27 6.54 -27.61
CA GLY A 249 4.16 5.09 -27.64
C GLY A 249 4.13 4.57 -29.07
N GLU A 250 3.01 3.92 -29.45
CA GLU A 250 2.80 3.41 -30.79
C GLU A 250 2.71 4.55 -31.80
N VAL A 251 3.45 4.41 -32.92
CA VAL A 251 3.45 5.38 -34.01
C VAL A 251 3.60 4.67 -35.37
N SER A 252 2.77 5.03 -36.34
CA SER A 252 2.77 4.40 -37.68
C SER A 252 3.95 4.82 -38.56
N ARG A 253 4.64 5.93 -38.25
CA ARG A 253 5.89 6.34 -38.89
C ARG A 253 6.78 7.13 -37.92
N PRO A 254 8.11 7.08 -38.09
CA PRO A 254 9.03 7.79 -37.21
C PRO A 254 8.77 9.29 -37.14
N LEU A 255 8.86 9.88 -35.92
CA LEU A 255 8.67 11.31 -35.69
C LEU A 255 9.95 12.13 -35.98
N GLY A 256 11.10 11.48 -36.13
CA GLY A 256 12.40 12.06 -36.38
C GLY A 256 13.52 11.06 -36.16
N LYS A 257 14.77 11.49 -36.23
CA LYS A 257 15.97 10.69 -35.92
C LYS A 257 16.51 10.94 -34.52
N THR A 258 16.10 12.06 -33.94
CA THR A 258 16.52 12.51 -32.61
C THR A 258 15.33 12.83 -31.72
N GLN A 259 15.52 12.81 -30.39
CA GLN A 259 14.55 13.25 -29.41
C GLN A 259 14.10 14.70 -29.67
N ALA A 260 15.06 15.58 -30.05
CA ALA A 260 14.77 16.97 -30.38
C ALA A 260 13.83 17.10 -31.60
N GLU A 261 14.11 16.35 -32.67
CA GLU A 261 13.25 16.34 -33.89
C GLU A 261 11.83 15.77 -33.57
N ALA A 262 11.76 14.69 -32.81
CA ALA A 262 10.49 14.13 -32.43
C ALA A 262 9.66 15.10 -31.57
N ARG A 263 10.28 15.81 -30.62
CA ARG A 263 9.63 16.89 -29.85
C ARG A 263 9.14 18.01 -30.75
N ALA A 264 9.95 18.45 -31.73
CA ALA A 264 9.53 19.47 -32.71
C ALA A 264 8.31 19.00 -33.51
N SER A 265 8.24 17.71 -33.91
CA SER A 265 7.10 17.11 -34.56
C SER A 265 5.85 17.15 -33.68
N LEU A 266 5.94 16.74 -32.41
CA LEU A 266 4.83 16.84 -31.45
C LEU A 266 4.31 18.28 -31.33
N LYS A 267 5.23 19.26 -31.22
CA LYS A 267 4.87 20.70 -31.19
C LYS A 267 4.13 21.13 -32.45
N SER A 268 4.57 20.68 -33.62
CA SER A 268 3.93 21.01 -34.92
C SER A 268 2.52 20.38 -35.04
N PHE A 269 2.27 19.25 -34.38
CA PHE A 269 0.93 18.62 -34.30
C PHE A 269 -0.03 19.32 -33.34
N GLY A 270 0.45 20.29 -32.56
CA GLY A 270 -0.35 21.14 -31.69
C GLY A 270 -0.21 20.85 -30.20
N PHE A 271 0.72 20.00 -29.78
CA PHE A 271 0.98 19.74 -28.35
C PHE A 271 1.79 20.87 -27.71
N THR A 272 1.45 21.17 -26.47
CA THR A 272 2.29 21.94 -25.57
C THR A 272 3.36 21.00 -25.00
N LEU A 273 4.64 21.42 -25.03
CA LEU A 273 5.75 20.63 -24.51
C LEU A 273 6.24 21.17 -23.15
N ASN A 274 6.88 20.31 -22.40
CA ASN A 274 7.54 20.65 -21.13
C ASN A 274 8.85 21.43 -21.39
N GLU A 275 8.74 22.73 -21.53
CA GLU A 275 9.87 23.62 -21.75
C GLU A 275 10.23 24.47 -20.51
N PRO A 276 11.50 24.89 -20.31
CA PRO A 276 12.61 24.77 -21.28
C PRO A 276 13.19 23.36 -21.38
N SER A 277 13.84 23.09 -22.51
CA SER A 277 14.61 21.86 -22.74
C SER A 277 15.95 22.21 -23.42
N ARG A 278 16.97 21.34 -23.24
CA ARG A 278 18.33 21.61 -23.74
C ARG A 278 19.02 20.34 -24.19
N ILE A 279 19.79 20.41 -25.29
CA ILE A 279 20.74 19.36 -25.65
C ILE A 279 22.04 19.59 -24.88
N CYS A 280 22.42 18.58 -24.08
CA CYS A 280 23.65 18.56 -23.31
C CYS A 280 24.60 17.52 -23.90
N ARG A 281 25.94 17.83 -23.91
CA ARG A 281 27.00 16.97 -24.46
C ARG A 281 27.96 16.45 -23.39
N SER A 282 27.83 16.95 -22.18
CA SER A 282 28.63 16.53 -21.02
C SER A 282 27.81 16.49 -19.75
N VAL A 283 28.30 15.79 -18.70
CA VAL A 283 27.72 15.82 -17.37
C VAL A 283 27.67 17.23 -16.81
N ASP A 284 28.70 18.04 -17.06
CA ASP A 284 28.72 19.42 -16.59
C ASP A 284 27.58 20.26 -17.17
N GLU A 285 27.27 20.11 -18.47
CA GLU A 285 26.13 20.77 -19.09
C GLU A 285 24.79 20.25 -18.54
N MET A 286 24.70 18.97 -18.24
CA MET A 286 23.49 18.36 -17.63
C MET A 286 23.25 18.91 -16.21
N ILE A 287 24.30 18.97 -15.39
CA ILE A 287 24.24 19.56 -14.04
C ILE A 287 23.94 21.06 -14.10
N ALA A 288 24.58 21.79 -15.00
CA ALA A 288 24.31 23.23 -15.17
C ALA A 288 22.85 23.50 -15.54
N PHE A 289 22.22 22.66 -16.38
CA PHE A 289 20.81 22.76 -16.68
C PHE A 289 19.95 22.43 -15.47
N TYR A 290 20.29 21.38 -14.70
CA TYR A 290 19.60 21.02 -13.47
C TYR A 290 19.62 22.15 -12.44
N ASP A 291 20.77 22.78 -12.22
CA ASP A 291 20.93 23.89 -11.28
C ASP A 291 20.14 25.13 -11.74
N GLU A 292 20.19 25.46 -13.04
CA GLU A 292 19.42 26.56 -13.64
C GLU A 292 17.93 26.39 -13.43
N ILE A 293 17.39 25.18 -13.69
CA ILE A 293 15.99 24.87 -13.51
C ILE A 293 15.62 24.86 -12.04
N GLY A 294 16.50 24.32 -11.17
CA GLY A 294 16.31 24.33 -9.72
C GLY A 294 16.13 25.75 -9.17
N ASN A 295 16.95 26.68 -9.62
CA ASN A 295 16.85 28.10 -9.25
C ASN A 295 15.58 28.77 -9.81
N ALA A 296 15.10 28.36 -10.98
CA ALA A 296 13.89 28.89 -11.60
C ALA A 296 12.60 28.23 -11.12
N ARG A 297 12.68 27.13 -10.34
CA ARG A 297 11.56 26.27 -9.96
C ARG A 297 10.35 27.05 -9.43
N ALA A 298 10.59 28.00 -8.52
CA ALA A 298 9.52 28.80 -7.91
C ALA A 298 8.80 29.75 -8.89
N THR A 299 9.36 30.01 -10.08
CA THR A 299 8.80 30.95 -11.06
C THR A 299 8.17 30.26 -12.28
N LEU A 300 8.21 28.94 -12.35
CA LEU A 300 7.65 28.18 -13.46
C LEU A 300 6.11 28.21 -13.49
N GLY A 301 5.47 28.42 -12.31
CA GLY A 301 4.03 28.46 -12.15
C GLY A 301 3.36 27.06 -12.19
N PHE A 302 4.14 26.00 -12.14
CA PHE A 302 3.71 24.60 -12.00
C PHE A 302 4.82 23.78 -11.32
N SER A 303 4.43 22.70 -10.68
CA SER A 303 5.35 21.86 -9.90
C SER A 303 6.21 20.96 -10.78
N ILE A 304 7.50 20.86 -10.43
CA ILE A 304 8.46 19.90 -11.00
C ILE A 304 9.21 19.20 -9.86
N ASP A 305 9.55 17.94 -10.03
CA ASP A 305 10.32 17.15 -9.05
C ASP A 305 11.77 16.89 -9.50
N GLY A 306 12.18 17.40 -10.66
CA GLY A 306 13.51 17.22 -11.20
C GLY A 306 13.63 17.56 -12.67
N VAL A 307 14.64 16.94 -13.30
CA VAL A 307 14.95 16.99 -14.72
C VAL A 307 15.02 15.56 -15.26
N VAL A 308 14.55 15.32 -16.48
CA VAL A 308 14.71 14.04 -17.17
C VAL A 308 15.78 14.17 -18.24
N TYR A 309 16.72 13.25 -18.24
CA TYR A 309 17.73 13.11 -19.29
C TYR A 309 17.39 11.95 -20.21
N LYS A 310 17.41 12.18 -21.52
CA LYS A 310 17.15 11.18 -22.55
C LYS A 310 18.27 11.22 -23.60
N ILE A 311 18.80 10.08 -24.00
CA ILE A 311 19.74 10.00 -25.12
C ILE A 311 19.09 10.61 -26.36
N ASN A 312 19.71 11.58 -27.00
CA ASN A 312 19.09 12.36 -28.09
C ASN A 312 18.86 11.51 -29.37
N ARG A 313 19.77 10.61 -29.71
CA ARG A 313 19.66 9.73 -30.89
C ARG A 313 18.68 8.58 -30.65
N LEU A 314 17.61 8.50 -31.46
CA LEU A 314 16.55 7.48 -31.30
C LEU A 314 17.02 6.07 -31.68
N ASP A 315 17.96 5.93 -32.63
CA ASP A 315 18.56 4.64 -32.95
C ASP A 315 19.37 4.07 -31.77
N LEU A 316 20.05 4.91 -30.99
CA LEU A 316 20.72 4.48 -29.77
C LEU A 316 19.71 4.14 -28.65
N GLN A 317 18.61 4.88 -28.53
CA GLN A 317 17.55 4.53 -27.60
C GLN A 317 16.98 3.13 -27.89
N GLN A 318 16.72 2.83 -29.15
CA GLN A 318 16.21 1.51 -29.59
C GLN A 318 17.19 0.39 -29.25
N ARG A 319 18.47 0.59 -29.46
CA ARG A 319 19.53 -0.40 -29.17
C ARG A 319 19.79 -0.59 -27.69
N LEU A 320 19.71 0.48 -26.91
CA LEU A 320 19.82 0.44 -25.44
C LEU A 320 18.66 -0.32 -24.82
N GLY A 321 17.45 -0.15 -25.37
CA GLY A 321 16.27 -0.86 -24.91
C GLY A 321 15.91 -0.57 -23.45
N PHE A 322 15.38 -1.59 -22.79
CA PHE A 322 14.82 -1.50 -21.45
C PHE A 322 15.42 -2.55 -20.53
N VAL A 323 15.39 -2.26 -19.22
CA VAL A 323 15.71 -3.22 -18.14
C VAL A 323 14.59 -3.16 -17.12
N SER A 324 13.97 -4.30 -16.85
CA SER A 324 12.82 -4.36 -15.94
C SER A 324 11.77 -3.31 -16.32
N ARG A 325 11.55 -2.30 -15.48
CA ARG A 325 10.55 -1.26 -15.67
C ARG A 325 11.08 0.09 -16.17
N ALA A 326 12.36 0.20 -16.50
CA ALA A 326 12.99 1.47 -16.88
C ALA A 326 13.77 1.37 -18.19
N PRO A 327 13.77 2.44 -19.02
CA PRO A 327 14.64 2.51 -20.18
C PRO A 327 16.11 2.72 -19.77
N ARG A 328 17.05 2.06 -20.48
CA ARG A 328 18.49 2.33 -20.28
C ARG A 328 18.94 3.66 -20.85
N TRP A 329 18.11 4.30 -21.68
CA TRP A 329 18.41 5.52 -22.41
C TRP A 329 17.85 6.78 -21.76
N ALA A 330 17.19 6.67 -20.58
CA ALA A 330 16.67 7.82 -19.85
C ALA A 330 16.79 7.64 -18.34
N ILE A 331 16.99 8.75 -17.62
CA ILE A 331 17.06 8.81 -16.17
C ILE A 331 16.41 10.10 -15.65
N ALA A 332 15.79 10.06 -14.48
CA ALA A 332 15.24 11.22 -13.79
C ALA A 332 16.20 11.68 -12.70
N HIS A 333 16.69 12.92 -12.80
CA HIS A 333 17.49 13.58 -11.77
C HIS A 333 16.58 14.43 -10.90
N LYS A 334 16.26 13.92 -9.71
CA LYS A 334 15.30 14.52 -8.80
C LYS A 334 15.93 15.61 -7.94
N TYR A 335 15.17 16.67 -7.63
CA TYR A 335 15.56 17.66 -6.65
C TYR A 335 15.50 17.12 -5.24
N PRO A 336 16.37 17.56 -4.34
CA PRO A 336 16.19 17.31 -2.92
C PRO A 336 14.89 17.98 -2.46
N PRO A 337 14.22 17.39 -1.46
CA PRO A 337 13.04 17.99 -0.85
C PRO A 337 13.35 19.37 -0.29
N GLU A 338 12.44 20.34 -0.50
CA GLU A 338 12.59 21.67 0.11
C GLU A 338 12.51 21.57 1.64
N GLN A 339 13.40 22.31 2.30
CA GLN A 339 13.51 22.36 3.76
C GLN A 339 13.31 23.78 4.27
N ALA A 340 12.65 23.89 5.44
CA ALA A 340 12.51 25.13 6.16
C ALA A 340 12.77 24.93 7.65
N ARG A 341 13.17 26.00 8.37
CA ARG A 341 13.38 25.95 9.81
C ARG A 341 12.20 26.60 10.52
N THR A 342 11.62 25.91 11.49
CA THR A 342 10.51 26.43 12.27
C THR A 342 10.59 25.93 13.71
N LYS A 343 9.75 26.48 14.60
CA LYS A 343 9.70 26.09 16.02
C LYS A 343 8.71 24.96 16.22
N LEU A 344 9.12 23.95 17.01
CA LEU A 344 8.25 22.89 17.50
C LEU A 344 7.51 23.38 18.75
N GLU A 345 6.23 23.65 18.61
CA GLU A 345 5.40 24.17 19.68
C GLU A 345 4.90 23.06 20.61
N LYS A 346 4.54 21.89 20.05
CA LYS A 346 3.96 20.78 20.79
C LYS A 346 4.13 19.45 20.06
N ILE A 347 4.18 18.35 20.81
CA ILE A 347 4.04 17.00 20.29
C ILE A 347 2.68 16.47 20.73
N VAL A 348 1.85 16.10 19.79
CA VAL A 348 0.52 15.51 20.02
C VAL A 348 0.50 14.09 19.48
N LEU A 349 -0.33 13.23 20.08
CA LEU A 349 -0.51 11.86 19.59
C LEU A 349 -1.80 11.74 18.80
N GLN A 350 -1.67 11.25 17.61
CA GLN A 350 -2.79 10.87 16.77
C GLN A 350 -3.03 9.37 16.90
N VAL A 351 -4.23 8.97 17.28
CA VAL A 351 -4.63 7.55 17.32
C VAL A 351 -5.22 7.18 15.97
N GLY A 352 -4.56 6.27 15.28
CA GLY A 352 -5.02 5.76 13.99
C GLY A 352 -6.18 4.77 14.13
N ARG A 353 -6.85 4.48 13.03
CA ARG A 353 -7.98 3.52 12.93
C ARG A 353 -7.63 2.10 13.41
N THR A 354 -6.36 1.73 13.38
CA THR A 354 -5.86 0.43 13.87
C THR A 354 -5.39 0.48 15.33
N GLY A 355 -5.58 1.62 16.01
CA GLY A 355 -5.09 1.85 17.35
C GLY A 355 -3.63 2.32 17.46
N ALA A 356 -2.90 2.41 16.35
CA ALA A 356 -1.52 2.90 16.35
C ALA A 356 -1.44 4.36 16.82
N LEU A 357 -0.59 4.65 17.80
CA LEU A 357 -0.32 6.00 18.27
C LEU A 357 0.84 6.57 17.46
N THR A 358 0.55 7.61 16.70
CA THR A 358 1.55 8.30 15.87
C THR A 358 1.83 9.68 16.46
N PRO A 359 3.06 9.98 16.88
CA PRO A 359 3.41 11.31 17.33
C PRO A 359 3.48 12.29 16.15
N VAL A 360 2.89 13.46 16.33
CA VAL A 360 2.81 14.55 15.34
C VAL A 360 3.29 15.84 16.00
N ALA A 361 4.22 16.50 15.33
CA ALA A 361 4.68 17.82 15.72
C ALA A 361 3.67 18.89 15.33
N GLU A 362 3.28 19.75 16.24
CA GLU A 362 2.64 21.03 15.97
C GLU A 362 3.71 22.11 15.91
N LEU A 363 3.73 22.85 14.81
CA LEU A 363 4.80 23.76 14.43
C LEU A 363 4.28 25.18 14.33
N THR A 364 5.15 26.17 14.59
CA THR A 364 4.87 27.52 14.09
C THR A 364 4.73 27.44 12.58
N PRO A 365 3.57 27.82 11.97
CA PRO A 365 3.35 27.65 10.54
C PRO A 365 4.42 28.28 9.70
N ILE A 366 4.95 27.49 8.72
CA ILE A 366 6.01 27.93 7.80
C ILE A 366 5.72 27.44 6.39
N ASN A 367 6.12 28.22 5.39
CA ASN A 367 6.01 27.80 3.99
C ASN A 367 7.15 26.83 3.64
N VAL A 368 6.80 25.66 3.10
CA VAL A 368 7.73 24.64 2.60
C VAL A 368 7.24 24.20 1.22
N GLY A 369 7.96 24.53 0.17
CA GLY A 369 7.57 24.17 -1.19
C GLY A 369 6.21 24.76 -1.62
N GLY A 370 5.97 26.04 -1.29
CA GLY A 370 4.70 26.72 -1.63
C GLY A 370 3.50 26.37 -0.75
N VAL A 371 3.65 25.49 0.24
CA VAL A 371 2.55 25.07 1.14
C VAL A 371 2.85 25.47 2.59
N MET A 372 1.83 26.01 3.27
CA MET A 372 1.93 26.31 4.70
C MET A 372 1.88 25.01 5.53
N VAL A 373 2.97 24.74 6.24
CA VAL A 373 3.12 23.57 7.10
C VAL A 373 3.03 23.99 8.56
N GLY A 374 1.99 23.56 9.26
CA GLY A 374 1.80 23.75 10.71
C GLY A 374 1.88 22.43 11.49
N ARG A 375 1.95 21.28 10.81
CA ARG A 375 2.06 19.96 11.44
C ARG A 375 3.01 19.07 10.62
N ALA A 376 3.81 18.24 11.31
CA ALA A 376 4.75 17.31 10.69
C ALA A 376 4.75 15.98 11.43
N THR A 377 4.94 14.86 10.71
CA THR A 377 5.04 13.55 11.35
C THR A 377 6.36 13.44 12.12
N LEU A 378 6.31 12.72 13.24
CA LEU A 378 7.46 12.28 14.01
C LEU A 378 7.62 10.75 13.95
N HIS A 379 6.89 10.10 13.04
CA HIS A 379 6.92 8.67 12.77
C HIS A 379 6.60 7.80 13.99
N ASN A 380 7.51 7.71 14.95
CA ASN A 380 7.38 6.91 16.17
C ASN A 380 8.25 7.47 17.31
N GLU A 381 8.20 6.82 18.47
CA GLU A 381 8.96 7.23 19.67
C GLU A 381 10.48 7.09 19.49
N ASP A 382 10.95 6.09 18.74
CA ASP A 382 12.38 5.90 18.47
C ASP A 382 12.96 7.04 17.63
N TYR A 383 12.20 7.52 16.66
CA TYR A 383 12.60 8.65 15.81
C TYR A 383 12.77 9.93 16.62
N ILE A 384 11.90 10.17 17.61
CA ILE A 384 12.00 11.31 18.54
C ILE A 384 13.25 11.17 19.40
N ALA A 385 13.49 9.97 19.93
CA ALA A 385 14.64 9.68 20.80
C ALA A 385 15.97 9.75 20.04
N GLU A 386 16.05 9.13 18.85
CA GLU A 386 17.24 9.13 17.99
C GLU A 386 17.69 10.55 17.62
N LYS A 387 16.74 11.41 17.28
CA LYS A 387 17.01 12.80 16.86
C LYS A 387 17.01 13.79 18.03
N ASP A 388 16.80 13.33 19.26
CA ASP A 388 16.68 14.14 20.49
C ASP A 388 15.73 15.34 20.30
N ILE A 389 14.54 15.08 19.70
CA ILE A 389 13.55 16.12 19.44
C ILE A 389 12.81 16.49 20.71
N ARG A 390 12.79 17.78 21.07
CA ARG A 390 12.14 18.29 22.27
C ARG A 390 11.22 19.47 21.97
N VAL A 391 10.17 19.61 22.72
CA VAL A 391 9.25 20.75 22.60
C VAL A 391 10.00 22.05 22.85
N GLY A 392 9.82 23.03 21.99
CA GLY A 392 10.55 24.30 22.01
C GLY A 392 11.79 24.35 21.11
N ASP A 393 12.21 23.22 20.51
CA ASP A 393 13.32 23.20 19.55
C ASP A 393 13.01 23.97 18.27
N THR A 394 14.06 24.52 17.67
CA THR A 394 14.04 24.86 16.24
C THR A 394 14.34 23.60 15.45
N VAL A 395 13.43 23.22 14.58
CA VAL A 395 13.51 22.01 13.77
C VAL A 395 13.59 22.31 12.27
N VAL A 396 14.26 21.44 11.53
CA VAL A 396 14.26 21.45 10.07
C VAL A 396 13.12 20.58 9.60
N VAL A 397 12.18 21.16 8.86
CA VAL A 397 11.02 20.49 8.29
C VAL A 397 11.19 20.38 6.79
N GLN A 398 10.89 19.23 6.22
CA GLN A 398 10.79 19.02 4.78
C GLN A 398 9.44 18.41 4.43
N ARG A 399 9.03 18.59 3.18
CA ARG A 399 7.92 17.83 2.60
C ARG A 399 8.49 16.68 1.80
N ALA A 400 8.35 15.48 2.34
CA ALA A 400 8.80 14.27 1.69
C ALA A 400 7.88 13.98 0.50
N GLY A 401 8.45 13.90 -0.73
CA GLY A 401 7.68 13.72 -1.97
C GLY A 401 6.64 14.82 -2.21
N ASP A 402 6.88 16.02 -1.69
CA ASP A 402 5.96 17.16 -1.70
C ASP A 402 4.56 16.89 -1.08
N VAL A 403 4.41 15.82 -0.28
CA VAL A 403 3.11 15.40 0.28
C VAL A 403 3.07 15.48 1.80
N ILE A 404 3.94 14.74 2.52
CA ILE A 404 3.90 14.63 3.99
C ILE A 404 5.01 15.44 4.64
N PRO A 405 4.66 16.48 5.46
CA PRO A 405 5.67 17.18 6.23
C PRO A 405 6.27 16.28 7.30
N GLN A 406 7.59 16.26 7.41
CA GLN A 406 8.33 15.56 8.45
C GLN A 406 9.45 16.42 9.02
N ILE A 407 9.81 16.17 10.27
CA ILE A 407 10.99 16.78 10.89
C ILE A 407 12.21 15.97 10.46
N VAL A 408 13.20 16.61 9.86
CA VAL A 408 14.46 15.95 9.44
C VAL A 408 15.48 15.93 10.57
N SER A 409 15.63 17.07 11.23
CA SER A 409 16.61 17.25 12.30
C SER A 409 16.20 18.38 13.24
N VAL A 410 16.83 18.41 14.38
CA VAL A 410 16.86 19.56 15.30
C VAL A 410 18.03 20.47 14.93
N VAL A 411 17.94 21.75 15.26
CA VAL A 411 19.04 22.73 15.20
C VAL A 411 19.54 22.97 16.63
N PRO A 412 20.50 22.18 17.13
CA PRO A 412 20.88 22.19 18.56
C PRO A 412 21.41 23.55 19.01
N GLU A 413 22.06 24.30 18.11
CA GLU A 413 22.64 25.62 18.41
C GLU A 413 21.57 26.67 18.74
N LEU A 414 20.32 26.42 18.35
CA LEU A 414 19.18 27.31 18.60
C LEU A 414 18.28 26.81 19.75
N ARG A 415 18.65 25.70 20.42
CA ARG A 415 17.93 25.19 21.57
C ARG A 415 18.13 26.13 22.76
N VAL A 416 17.05 26.56 23.37
CA VAL A 416 17.08 27.43 24.54
C VAL A 416 16.90 26.61 25.80
N GLY A 417 17.92 26.61 26.68
CA GLY A 417 17.90 25.85 27.92
C GLY A 417 18.09 24.33 27.69
N ASP A 418 17.53 23.52 28.60
CA ASP A 418 17.51 22.06 28.51
C ASP A 418 16.05 21.57 28.66
N PRO A 419 15.23 21.64 27.57
CA PRO A 419 13.86 21.17 27.64
C PRO A 419 13.79 19.68 27.96
N ALA A 420 12.76 19.26 28.68
CA ALA A 420 12.55 17.86 29.02
C ALA A 420 12.47 16.98 27.74
N ARG A 421 13.03 15.78 27.83
CA ARG A 421 12.84 14.77 26.78
C ARG A 421 11.38 14.40 26.72
N TRP A 422 10.90 14.13 25.50
CA TRP A 422 9.56 13.62 25.32
C TRP A 422 9.49 12.16 25.76
N GLU A 423 8.48 11.85 26.57
CA GLU A 423 8.21 10.48 27.02
C GLU A 423 6.91 9.98 26.38
N PRO A 424 6.90 8.74 25.84
CA PRO A 424 5.71 8.15 25.29
C PRO A 424 4.67 7.91 26.40
N PRO A 425 3.37 8.17 26.15
CA PRO A 425 2.35 7.95 27.15
C PRO A 425 2.10 6.46 27.38
N THR A 426 1.68 6.12 28.58
CA THR A 426 1.24 4.78 28.97
C THR A 426 -0.25 4.55 28.71
N GLU A 427 -0.99 5.62 28.41
CA GLU A 427 -2.44 5.59 28.17
C GLU A 427 -2.81 6.24 26.83
N CYS A 428 -3.88 5.76 26.21
CA CYS A 428 -4.44 6.35 25.02
C CYS A 428 -5.04 7.73 25.32
N PRO A 429 -4.70 8.79 24.55
CA PRO A 429 -5.23 10.12 24.80
C PRO A 429 -6.74 10.27 24.48
N ILE A 430 -7.37 9.26 23.87
CA ILE A 430 -8.79 9.31 23.45
C ILE A 430 -9.67 8.53 24.45
N CYS A 431 -9.29 7.29 24.78
CA CYS A 431 -10.14 6.40 25.57
C CYS A 431 -9.55 6.00 26.92
N HIS A 432 -8.34 6.48 27.25
CA HIS A 432 -7.60 6.20 28.49
C HIS A 432 -7.27 4.73 28.76
N SER A 433 -7.55 3.82 27.82
CA SER A 433 -7.05 2.46 27.88
C SER A 433 -5.53 2.42 27.74
N ALA A 434 -4.89 1.34 28.19
CA ALA A 434 -3.45 1.19 28.09
C ALA A 434 -2.92 1.41 26.67
N ALA A 435 -1.77 2.07 26.58
CA ALA A 435 -1.05 2.26 25.33
C ALA A 435 0.26 1.45 25.41
N VAL A 436 0.31 0.31 24.70
CA VAL A 436 1.37 -0.68 24.81
C VAL A 436 2.24 -0.70 23.56
N ARG A 437 3.54 -0.87 23.72
CA ARG A 437 4.49 -1.14 22.66
C ARG A 437 5.15 -2.48 22.93
N GLU A 438 5.00 -3.41 22.01
CA GLU A 438 5.63 -4.72 22.10
C GLU A 438 7.15 -4.63 21.85
N PRO A 439 7.95 -5.50 22.46
CA PRO A 439 9.37 -5.58 22.16
C PRO A 439 9.61 -5.88 20.68
N GLY A 440 10.43 -5.04 20.02
CA GLY A 440 10.69 -5.12 18.59
C GLY A 440 9.71 -4.39 17.67
N GLU A 441 8.56 -3.94 18.18
CA GLU A 441 7.63 -3.13 17.43
C GLU A 441 8.07 -1.65 17.38
N ALA A 442 7.92 -1.01 16.22
CA ALA A 442 8.24 0.41 16.04
C ALA A 442 7.14 1.35 16.55
N LYS A 443 5.93 0.85 16.80
CA LYS A 443 4.77 1.68 17.17
C LYS A 443 4.14 1.21 18.46
N ARG A 444 3.56 2.17 19.17
CA ARG A 444 2.71 1.94 20.35
C ARG A 444 1.26 1.84 19.93
N PHE A 445 0.46 1.00 20.57
CA PHE A 445 -0.94 0.76 20.23
C PHE A 445 -1.85 0.93 21.42
N CYS A 446 -3.03 1.48 21.19
CA CYS A 446 -4.13 1.54 22.12
C CYS A 446 -4.79 0.16 22.27
N THR A 447 -4.91 -0.36 23.47
CA THR A 447 -5.56 -1.64 23.79
C THR A 447 -7.08 -1.56 23.85
N GLY A 448 -7.66 -0.35 23.98
CA GLY A 448 -9.10 -0.09 24.08
C GLY A 448 -9.88 -0.31 22.79
N GLY A 449 -9.59 -1.41 22.08
CA GLY A 449 -10.10 -1.73 20.75
C GLY A 449 -11.60 -1.54 20.55
N LEU A 450 -12.45 -2.09 21.42
CA LEU A 450 -13.92 -2.05 21.28
C LEU A 450 -14.53 -0.68 21.66
N VAL A 451 -13.86 0.09 22.51
CA VAL A 451 -14.41 1.33 23.09
C VAL A 451 -13.70 2.59 22.63
N CYS A 452 -12.55 2.47 21.98
CA CYS A 452 -11.79 3.64 21.52
C CYS A 452 -12.47 4.31 20.33
N GLU A 453 -12.98 5.53 20.51
CA GLU A 453 -13.71 6.28 19.47
C GLU A 453 -12.88 6.48 18.18
N ALA A 454 -11.56 6.65 18.30
CA ALA A 454 -10.67 6.75 17.14
C ALA A 454 -10.61 5.46 16.29
N GLN A 455 -10.93 4.32 16.87
CA GLN A 455 -10.96 3.01 16.21
C GLN A 455 -12.39 2.57 15.84
N ALA A 456 -13.42 3.23 16.37
CA ALA A 456 -14.80 2.76 16.34
C ALA A 456 -15.31 2.46 14.92
N VAL A 457 -15.11 3.34 13.96
CA VAL A 457 -15.61 3.15 12.58
C VAL A 457 -15.01 1.90 11.94
N GLU A 458 -13.69 1.69 12.06
CA GLU A 458 -13.04 0.50 11.48
C GLU A 458 -13.41 -0.77 12.23
N ARG A 459 -13.59 -0.69 13.53
CA ARG A 459 -14.07 -1.81 14.35
C ARG A 459 -15.50 -2.21 14.00
N LEU A 460 -16.38 -1.22 13.86
CA LEU A 460 -17.76 -1.47 13.42
C LEU A 460 -17.80 -2.07 12.00
N ARG A 461 -16.96 -1.58 11.07
CA ARG A 461 -16.83 -2.15 9.73
C ARG A 461 -16.37 -3.60 9.75
N HIS A 462 -15.35 -3.90 10.57
CA HIS A 462 -14.86 -5.26 10.77
C HIS A 462 -15.94 -6.15 11.39
N PHE A 463 -16.63 -5.67 12.42
CA PHE A 463 -17.68 -6.40 13.12
C PHE A 463 -18.83 -6.83 12.21
N VAL A 464 -19.29 -5.93 11.33
CA VAL A 464 -20.39 -6.22 10.39
C VAL A 464 -19.96 -6.90 9.11
N ALA A 465 -18.65 -7.14 8.91
CA ALA A 465 -18.11 -7.74 7.69
C ALA A 465 -18.66 -9.15 7.43
N ARG A 466 -18.60 -9.58 6.15
CA ARG A 466 -19.12 -10.87 5.67
C ARG A 466 -18.56 -12.08 6.44
N ASP A 467 -17.29 -12.01 6.83
CA ASP A 467 -16.63 -13.11 7.56
C ASP A 467 -16.90 -13.08 9.07
N ALA A 468 -17.41 -11.94 9.60
CA ALA A 468 -17.79 -11.73 10.99
C ALA A 468 -19.33 -11.86 11.15
N PHE A 469 -20.05 -10.78 11.51
CA PHE A 469 -21.51 -10.86 11.71
C PHE A 469 -22.31 -10.89 10.39
N ASP A 470 -21.75 -10.42 9.27
CA ASP A 470 -22.41 -10.42 7.94
C ASP A 470 -23.78 -9.73 7.96
N ILE A 471 -23.82 -8.50 8.45
CA ILE A 471 -25.08 -7.74 8.56
C ILE A 471 -25.35 -7.01 7.23
N GLU A 472 -26.31 -7.51 6.44
CA GLU A 472 -26.71 -6.91 5.18
C GLU A 472 -27.33 -5.52 5.42
N GLY A 473 -26.85 -4.53 4.67
CA GLY A 473 -27.29 -3.14 4.79
C GLY A 473 -26.35 -2.23 5.60
N LEU A 474 -25.46 -2.79 6.44
CA LEU A 474 -24.40 -2.04 7.13
C LEU A 474 -23.09 -2.07 6.34
N GLY A 475 -23.11 -1.59 5.09
CA GLY A 475 -21.88 -1.39 4.31
C GLY A 475 -21.00 -0.25 4.88
N SER A 476 -19.76 -0.11 4.38
CA SER A 476 -18.79 0.87 4.88
C SER A 476 -19.30 2.31 4.95
N LYS A 477 -20.13 2.74 3.99
CA LYS A 477 -20.73 4.09 3.98
C LYS A 477 -21.77 4.21 5.09
N THR A 478 -22.66 3.24 5.22
CA THR A 478 -23.73 3.25 6.25
C THR A 478 -23.15 3.22 7.67
N VAL A 479 -22.11 2.42 7.90
CA VAL A 479 -21.42 2.40 9.20
C VAL A 479 -20.85 3.77 9.55
N THR A 480 -20.20 4.45 8.60
CA THR A 480 -19.68 5.80 8.82
C THR A 480 -20.80 6.79 9.10
N GLU A 481 -21.86 6.82 8.27
CA GLU A 481 -23.02 7.67 8.44
C GLU A 481 -23.68 7.49 9.82
N PHE A 482 -23.91 6.25 10.24
CA PHE A 482 -24.56 5.96 11.51
C PHE A 482 -23.67 6.30 12.71
N HIS A 483 -22.35 6.11 12.57
CA HIS A 483 -21.39 6.52 13.59
C HIS A 483 -21.34 8.05 13.74
N GLU A 484 -21.20 8.80 12.64
CA GLU A 484 -21.21 10.25 12.62
C GLU A 484 -22.52 10.85 13.15
N ALA A 485 -23.64 10.16 12.90
CA ALA A 485 -24.94 10.51 13.44
C ALA A 485 -25.14 10.13 14.92
N GLY A 486 -24.16 9.43 15.53
CA GLY A 486 -24.21 8.99 16.92
C GLY A 486 -25.18 7.83 17.19
N LEU A 487 -25.67 7.14 16.13
CA LEU A 487 -26.58 5.99 16.25
C LEU A 487 -25.87 4.71 16.70
N ILE A 488 -24.64 4.51 16.23
CA ILE A 488 -23.80 3.37 16.61
C ILE A 488 -22.41 3.89 17.00
N ARG A 489 -21.98 3.63 18.21
CA ARG A 489 -20.64 3.94 18.73
C ARG A 489 -19.87 2.65 19.05
N THR A 490 -20.58 1.68 19.53
CA THR A 490 -20.08 0.35 19.89
C THR A 490 -20.77 -0.72 19.05
N PRO A 491 -20.21 -1.93 18.93
CA PRO A 491 -20.88 -3.06 18.28
C PRO A 491 -22.25 -3.40 18.90
N ALA A 492 -22.43 -3.21 20.19
CA ALA A 492 -23.70 -3.46 20.89
C ALA A 492 -24.83 -2.53 20.43
N ASP A 493 -24.50 -1.29 20.06
CA ASP A 493 -25.50 -0.31 19.59
C ASP A 493 -26.17 -0.75 18.30
N ILE A 494 -25.50 -1.55 17.47
CA ILE A 494 -26.06 -2.13 16.23
C ILE A 494 -27.34 -2.93 16.56
N PHE A 495 -27.30 -3.72 17.63
CA PHE A 495 -28.43 -4.56 18.06
C PHE A 495 -29.51 -3.80 18.83
N ARG A 496 -29.30 -2.52 19.11
CA ARG A 496 -30.26 -1.59 19.73
C ARG A 496 -30.96 -0.69 18.73
N LEU A 497 -30.50 -0.67 17.46
CA LEU A 497 -31.10 0.17 16.41
C LEU A 497 -32.59 -0.14 16.23
N LYS A 498 -33.37 0.90 16.18
CA LYS A 498 -34.83 0.86 15.97
C LYS A 498 -35.18 1.55 14.66
N ARG A 499 -36.39 1.31 14.18
CA ARG A 499 -36.92 1.96 12.98
C ARG A 499 -36.87 3.48 13.09
N GLU A 500 -37.26 4.00 14.24
CA GLU A 500 -37.35 5.45 14.51
C GLU A 500 -35.99 6.15 14.39
N ASP A 501 -34.88 5.44 14.62
CA ASP A 501 -33.51 6.00 14.53
C ASP A 501 -33.07 6.20 13.08
N ILE A 502 -33.66 5.46 12.13
CA ILE A 502 -33.27 5.40 10.73
C ILE A 502 -34.28 6.11 9.84
N GLU A 503 -35.56 6.14 10.24
CA GLU A 503 -36.63 6.74 9.46
C GLU A 503 -36.42 8.23 9.21
N GLY A 504 -36.70 8.68 7.98
CA GLY A 504 -36.51 10.07 7.59
C GLY A 504 -35.10 10.46 7.13
N ARG A 505 -34.12 9.54 7.21
CA ARG A 505 -32.76 9.77 6.70
C ARG A 505 -32.68 9.63 5.20
N GLU A 506 -31.81 10.42 4.59
CA GLU A 506 -31.57 10.38 3.14
C GLU A 506 -31.11 8.98 2.69
N GLY A 507 -31.71 8.49 1.62
CA GLY A 507 -31.41 7.13 1.10
C GLY A 507 -32.14 5.99 1.77
N TRP A 508 -32.82 6.21 2.92
CA TRP A 508 -33.54 5.18 3.66
C TRP A 508 -35.05 5.21 3.38
N LYS A 509 -35.59 4.04 3.03
CA LYS A 509 -37.03 3.84 2.79
C LYS A 509 -37.49 2.60 3.53
N ASP A 510 -38.80 2.42 3.70
CA ASP A 510 -39.39 1.30 4.44
C ASP A 510 -38.79 -0.07 4.14
N LEU A 511 -38.54 -0.36 2.86
CA LEU A 511 -37.98 -1.66 2.46
C LEU A 511 -36.52 -1.82 2.92
N SER A 512 -35.67 -0.80 2.78
CA SER A 512 -34.26 -0.85 3.19
C SER A 512 -34.12 -0.92 4.72
N ILE A 513 -34.95 -0.15 5.46
CA ILE A 513 -35.00 -0.20 6.92
C ILE A 513 -35.42 -1.58 7.39
N SER A 514 -36.52 -2.12 6.83
CA SER A 514 -37.02 -3.45 7.20
C SER A 514 -36.01 -4.57 6.91
N LYS A 515 -35.29 -4.50 5.79
CA LYS A 515 -34.22 -5.46 5.47
C LYS A 515 -33.06 -5.37 6.45
N LEU A 516 -32.59 -4.18 6.78
CA LEU A 516 -31.52 -3.99 7.74
C LEU A 516 -31.89 -4.53 9.12
N LEU A 517 -33.04 -4.13 9.67
CA LEU A 517 -33.48 -4.58 10.99
C LEU A 517 -33.71 -6.10 11.03
N LYS A 518 -34.21 -6.69 9.94
CA LYS A 518 -34.31 -8.14 9.80
C LYS A 518 -32.95 -8.81 9.83
N SER A 519 -31.97 -8.28 9.07
CA SER A 519 -30.61 -8.81 9.06
C SER A 519 -29.94 -8.71 10.43
N ILE A 520 -30.13 -7.61 11.16
CA ILE A 520 -29.64 -7.46 12.54
C ILE A 520 -30.26 -8.53 13.45
N GLU A 521 -31.58 -8.74 13.38
CA GLU A 521 -32.27 -9.72 14.22
C GLU A 521 -31.83 -11.16 13.93
N GLU A 522 -31.62 -11.51 12.64
CA GLU A 522 -31.12 -12.82 12.23
C GLU A 522 -29.69 -13.10 12.75
N ARG A 523 -28.92 -12.07 13.01
CA ARG A 523 -27.53 -12.16 13.50
C ARG A 523 -27.40 -12.06 15.03
N ARG A 524 -28.50 -12.00 15.78
CA ARG A 524 -28.45 -12.13 17.25
C ARG A 524 -27.98 -13.50 17.71
N THR A 525 -28.04 -14.49 16.84
CA THR A 525 -27.44 -15.80 17.05
C THR A 525 -26.25 -15.96 16.14
N ILE A 526 -25.07 -16.26 16.71
CA ILE A 526 -23.78 -16.28 15.98
C ILE A 526 -22.93 -17.47 16.43
N PRO A 527 -22.26 -18.21 15.53
CA PRO A 527 -21.28 -19.22 15.89
C PRO A 527 -20.05 -18.63 16.62
N LEU A 528 -19.50 -19.37 17.58
CA LEU A 528 -18.39 -18.92 18.43
C LEU A 528 -17.16 -18.45 17.63
N ASP A 529 -16.78 -19.14 16.57
CA ASP A 529 -15.63 -18.78 15.76
C ASP A 529 -15.82 -17.44 15.05
N ARG A 530 -17.01 -17.15 14.57
CA ARG A 530 -17.34 -15.86 13.95
C ARG A 530 -17.43 -14.74 14.99
N PHE A 531 -17.93 -15.04 16.18
CA PHE A 531 -17.97 -14.11 17.30
C PHE A 531 -16.55 -13.68 17.72
N ILE A 532 -15.65 -14.65 17.92
CA ILE A 532 -14.23 -14.38 18.25
C ILE A 532 -13.57 -13.52 17.17
N LEU A 533 -13.79 -13.83 15.89
CA LEU A 533 -13.27 -13.03 14.78
C LEU A 533 -13.80 -11.59 14.82
N ALA A 534 -15.10 -11.42 15.09
CA ALA A 534 -15.76 -10.13 15.08
C ALA A 534 -15.26 -9.17 16.17
N LEU A 535 -14.75 -9.68 17.29
CA LEU A 535 -14.13 -8.86 18.33
C LEU A 535 -12.89 -8.12 17.83
N GLY A 536 -12.28 -8.55 16.71
CA GLY A 536 -11.17 -7.88 16.07
C GLY A 536 -9.92 -7.81 16.94
N ILE A 537 -9.66 -8.81 17.76
CA ILE A 537 -8.42 -8.95 18.54
C ILE A 537 -7.25 -9.02 17.58
N ARG A 538 -6.17 -8.30 17.87
CA ARG A 538 -4.96 -8.27 17.02
C ARG A 538 -4.48 -9.71 16.75
N GLN A 539 -3.91 -9.94 15.58
CA GLN A 539 -3.42 -11.25 15.11
C GLN A 539 -4.45 -12.39 15.15
N THR A 540 -5.72 -12.08 15.47
CA THR A 540 -6.78 -13.07 15.49
C THR A 540 -7.60 -13.02 14.22
N GLY A 541 -7.11 -13.68 13.18
CA GLY A 541 -7.82 -13.88 11.91
C GLY A 541 -8.79 -15.06 11.97
N GLN A 542 -9.48 -15.33 10.86
CA GLN A 542 -10.49 -16.41 10.75
C GLN A 542 -9.95 -17.79 11.19
N THR A 543 -8.72 -18.13 10.79
CA THR A 543 -8.09 -19.41 11.17
C THR A 543 -7.87 -19.49 12.67
N THR A 544 -7.32 -18.44 13.29
CA THR A 544 -7.05 -18.35 14.72
C THR A 544 -8.35 -18.41 15.52
N ALA A 545 -9.36 -17.62 15.14
CA ALA A 545 -10.68 -17.63 15.78
C ALA A 545 -11.31 -19.04 15.76
N ARG A 546 -11.19 -19.74 14.63
CA ARG A 546 -11.68 -21.12 14.51
C ARG A 546 -10.89 -22.11 15.36
N LEU A 547 -9.57 -21.93 15.50
CA LEU A 547 -8.75 -22.76 16.41
C LEU A 547 -9.19 -22.57 17.85
N MET A 548 -9.43 -21.33 18.29
CA MET A 548 -9.94 -21.03 19.63
C MET A 548 -11.30 -21.66 19.87
N ALA A 549 -12.25 -21.45 18.96
CA ALA A 549 -13.58 -22.04 19.06
C ALA A 549 -13.52 -23.58 19.09
N LYS A 550 -12.67 -24.20 18.28
CA LYS A 550 -12.47 -25.66 18.28
C LYS A 550 -11.88 -26.18 19.58
N HIS A 551 -10.97 -25.44 20.21
CA HIS A 551 -10.30 -25.86 21.45
C HIS A 551 -11.21 -25.68 22.67
N TYR A 552 -11.72 -24.46 22.87
CA TYR A 552 -12.47 -24.10 24.07
C TYR A 552 -13.96 -24.42 24.01
N ARG A 553 -14.54 -24.62 22.84
CA ARG A 553 -15.90 -25.06 22.55
C ARG A 553 -17.00 -24.08 22.90
N THR A 554 -16.97 -23.44 24.05
CA THR A 554 -17.99 -22.51 24.54
C THR A 554 -17.39 -21.13 24.80
N LEU A 555 -18.18 -20.07 24.69
CA LEU A 555 -17.76 -18.70 24.98
C LEU A 555 -17.25 -18.57 26.42
N ALA A 556 -18.01 -19.11 27.39
CA ALA A 556 -17.65 -19.02 28.80
C ALA A 556 -16.28 -19.68 29.10
N HIS A 557 -16.04 -20.88 28.55
CA HIS A 557 -14.75 -21.55 28.74
C HIS A 557 -13.58 -20.80 28.10
N TRP A 558 -13.79 -20.22 26.90
CA TRP A 558 -12.76 -19.40 26.26
C TRP A 558 -12.42 -18.14 27.07
N GLN A 559 -13.42 -17.42 27.59
CA GLN A 559 -13.22 -16.24 28.44
C GLN A 559 -12.49 -16.57 29.73
N GLU A 560 -12.93 -17.64 30.42
CA GLU A 560 -12.28 -18.11 31.65
C GLU A 560 -10.82 -18.48 31.38
N ALA A 561 -10.53 -19.21 30.31
CA ALA A 561 -9.19 -19.61 29.94
C ALA A 561 -8.31 -18.40 29.59
N MET A 562 -8.81 -17.43 28.81
CA MET A 562 -8.04 -16.22 28.45
C MET A 562 -7.76 -15.33 29.65
N THR A 563 -8.72 -15.21 30.57
CA THR A 563 -8.51 -14.48 31.84
C THR A 563 -7.46 -15.17 32.71
N ALA A 564 -7.51 -16.49 32.82
CA ALA A 564 -6.52 -17.27 33.59
C ALA A 564 -5.13 -17.26 32.94
N ALA A 565 -5.07 -17.15 31.62
CA ALA A 565 -3.82 -17.05 30.85
C ALA A 565 -3.15 -15.66 30.94
N GLY A 566 -3.75 -14.71 31.63
CA GLY A 566 -3.14 -13.39 31.86
C GLY A 566 -1.79 -13.43 32.59
N ASP A 567 -1.51 -14.50 33.35
CA ASP A 567 -0.19 -14.79 33.90
C ASP A 567 0.59 -15.70 32.94
N PRO A 568 1.72 -15.25 32.35
CA PRO A 568 2.52 -16.06 31.42
C PRO A 568 3.08 -17.36 32.03
N GLU A 569 3.17 -17.49 33.34
CA GLU A 569 3.63 -18.69 34.02
C GLU A 569 2.48 -19.67 34.31
N SER A 570 1.23 -19.28 34.10
CA SER A 570 0.05 -20.12 34.34
C SER A 570 -0.02 -21.33 33.42
N ASP A 571 -0.70 -22.37 33.89
CA ASP A 571 -0.97 -23.55 33.05
C ASP A 571 -1.91 -23.20 31.89
N ALA A 572 -2.82 -22.24 32.06
CA ALA A 572 -3.70 -21.76 31.00
C ALA A 572 -2.93 -21.07 29.88
N TYR A 573 -1.89 -20.29 30.19
CA TYR A 573 -1.03 -19.69 29.16
C TYR A 573 -0.21 -20.75 28.41
N LYS A 574 0.31 -21.75 29.12
CA LYS A 574 1.03 -22.88 28.53
C LYS A 574 0.11 -23.71 27.64
N GLU A 575 -1.15 -23.94 28.05
CA GLU A 575 -2.16 -24.59 27.23
C GLU A 575 -2.46 -23.83 25.94
N LEU A 576 -2.62 -22.50 26.03
CA LEU A 576 -2.84 -21.62 24.88
C LEU A 576 -1.69 -21.72 23.87
N LEU A 577 -0.45 -21.71 24.32
CA LEU A 577 0.74 -21.89 23.46
C LEU A 577 0.88 -23.30 22.87
N ASN A 578 0.28 -24.32 23.47
CA ASN A 578 0.28 -25.68 22.95
C ASN A 578 -0.72 -25.89 21.81
N ILE A 579 -1.59 -24.92 21.53
CA ILE A 579 -2.50 -24.98 20.38
C ILE A 579 -1.69 -24.74 19.11
N ASP A 580 -1.64 -25.76 18.23
CA ASP A 580 -0.90 -25.67 16.97
C ASP A 580 -1.40 -24.50 16.12
N GLY A 581 -0.50 -23.57 15.79
CA GLY A 581 -0.82 -22.33 15.06
C GLY A 581 -1.00 -21.09 15.95
N ILE A 582 -0.83 -21.19 17.27
CA ILE A 582 -0.83 -20.05 18.20
C ILE A 582 0.59 -19.79 18.67
N GLY A 583 1.13 -18.63 18.27
CA GLY A 583 2.43 -18.13 18.73
C GLY A 583 2.30 -17.26 19.97
N ALA A 584 3.46 -16.94 20.59
CA ALA A 584 3.51 -16.11 21.80
C ALA A 584 2.86 -14.73 21.61
N ASP A 585 3.07 -14.10 20.43
CA ASP A 585 2.51 -12.77 20.14
C ASP A 585 0.99 -12.82 20.03
N THR A 586 0.45 -13.86 19.38
CA THR A 586 -1.01 -14.05 19.26
C THR A 586 -1.63 -14.34 20.62
N ALA A 587 -0.97 -15.19 21.44
CA ALA A 587 -1.42 -15.49 22.79
C ALA A 587 -1.46 -14.23 23.65
N LYS A 588 -0.39 -13.41 23.56
CA LYS A 588 -0.30 -12.16 24.30
C LYS A 588 -1.39 -11.15 23.87
N ASP A 589 -1.62 -10.95 22.57
CA ASP A 589 -2.67 -10.04 22.09
C ASP A 589 -4.07 -10.46 22.59
N MET A 590 -4.33 -11.78 22.73
CA MET A 590 -5.57 -12.30 23.31
C MET A 590 -5.65 -12.02 24.80
N THR A 591 -4.61 -12.32 25.56
CA THR A 591 -4.63 -12.11 27.01
C THR A 591 -4.67 -10.62 27.37
N ASP A 592 -3.99 -9.76 26.63
CA ASP A 592 -4.07 -8.31 26.76
C ASP A 592 -5.49 -7.76 26.53
N PHE A 593 -6.22 -8.33 25.56
CA PHE A 593 -7.63 -7.97 25.33
C PHE A 593 -8.49 -8.24 26.57
N PHE A 594 -8.28 -9.38 27.25
CA PHE A 594 -9.01 -9.76 28.47
C PHE A 594 -8.48 -9.10 29.75
N ALA A 595 -7.31 -8.51 29.70
CA ALA A 595 -6.78 -7.70 30.82
C ALA A 595 -7.36 -6.26 30.85
N GLU A 596 -7.97 -5.81 29.75
CA GLU A 596 -8.51 -4.46 29.61
C GLU A 596 -9.99 -4.41 30.02
N GLN A 597 -10.29 -3.73 31.14
CA GLN A 597 -11.64 -3.66 31.71
C GLN A 597 -12.70 -3.11 30.71
N ASN A 598 -12.31 -2.10 29.92
CA ASN A 598 -13.22 -1.53 28.94
C ASN A 598 -13.65 -2.55 27.85
N ASN A 599 -12.75 -3.48 27.48
CA ASN A 599 -13.09 -4.55 26.56
C ASN A 599 -14.03 -5.58 27.20
N LEU A 600 -13.80 -5.90 28.48
CA LEU A 600 -14.69 -6.80 29.23
C LEU A 600 -16.10 -6.23 29.40
N ASP A 601 -16.19 -4.93 29.70
CA ASP A 601 -17.50 -4.25 29.80
C ASP A 601 -18.23 -4.24 28.46
N ALA A 602 -17.53 -3.97 27.35
CA ALA A 602 -18.11 -4.01 26.01
C ALA A 602 -18.51 -5.44 25.58
N LEU A 603 -17.75 -6.45 26.00
CA LEU A 603 -18.05 -7.86 25.75
C LEU A 603 -19.30 -8.28 26.52
N ALA A 604 -19.40 -7.95 27.81
CA ALA A 604 -20.58 -8.23 28.63
C ALA A 604 -21.84 -7.53 28.07
N ASP A 605 -21.70 -6.33 27.56
CA ASP A 605 -22.79 -5.58 26.91
C ASP A 605 -23.28 -6.30 25.64
N LEU A 606 -22.36 -6.79 24.79
CA LEU A 606 -22.68 -7.60 23.61
C LEU A 606 -23.39 -8.92 24.00
N GLU A 607 -22.88 -9.64 24.98
CA GLU A 607 -23.45 -10.91 25.46
C GLU A 607 -24.88 -10.75 25.96
N SER A 608 -25.22 -9.60 26.54
CA SER A 608 -26.60 -9.32 26.98
C SER A 608 -27.59 -9.24 25.81
N LEU A 609 -27.13 -9.07 24.57
CA LEU A 609 -27.94 -8.86 23.38
C LEU A 609 -27.89 -10.02 22.37
N LEU A 610 -26.97 -10.96 22.56
CA LEU A 610 -26.65 -12.02 21.60
C LEU A 610 -26.75 -13.41 22.20
N THR A 611 -26.91 -14.39 21.34
CA THR A 611 -26.73 -15.80 21.65
C THR A 611 -25.55 -16.33 20.87
N VAL A 612 -24.44 -16.64 21.55
CA VAL A 612 -23.26 -17.25 20.92
C VAL A 612 -23.40 -18.76 20.98
N GLU A 613 -23.45 -19.39 19.81
CA GLU A 613 -23.58 -20.84 19.70
C GLU A 613 -22.27 -21.55 20.01
N ASP A 614 -22.31 -22.61 20.75
CA ASP A 614 -21.17 -23.46 21.02
C ASP A 614 -20.60 -24.03 19.71
N PHE A 615 -19.28 -24.16 19.66
CA PHE A 615 -18.64 -24.76 18.51
C PHE A 615 -18.85 -26.27 18.50
N VAL A 616 -19.69 -26.72 17.57
CA VAL A 616 -19.87 -28.15 17.29
C VAL A 616 -18.93 -28.50 16.12
N PRO A 617 -17.94 -29.40 16.30
CA PRO A 617 -17.17 -29.87 15.16
C PRO A 617 -18.11 -30.44 14.10
N PRO A 618 -17.82 -30.27 12.82
CA PRO A 618 -18.51 -31.06 11.80
C PRO A 618 -18.44 -32.53 12.23
N ALA A 619 -19.59 -33.20 12.27
CA ALA A 619 -19.65 -34.61 12.64
C ALA A 619 -18.68 -35.38 11.72
N GLY A 620 -17.46 -35.61 12.19
CA GLY A 620 -16.56 -36.55 11.59
C GLY A 620 -17.27 -37.88 11.55
N ARG A 621 -17.20 -38.61 10.46
CA ARG A 621 -17.63 -40.01 10.46
C ARG A 621 -16.79 -40.71 11.52
N GLU A 622 -17.36 -40.93 12.71
CA GLU A 622 -16.74 -41.82 13.71
C GLU A 622 -16.53 -43.17 13.03
N GLY A 623 -15.28 -43.62 12.96
CA GLY A 623 -14.91 -44.90 12.36
C GLY A 623 -14.48 -44.82 10.87
N GLY A 624 -14.21 -43.65 10.31
CA GLY A 624 -13.60 -43.52 8.96
C GLY A 624 -12.20 -44.13 8.93
N ALA A 625 -11.76 -44.58 7.75
CA ALA A 625 -10.42 -45.20 7.55
C ALA A 625 -9.24 -44.27 7.90
N LEU A 626 -9.49 -42.97 8.08
CA LEU A 626 -8.49 -41.94 8.41
C LEU A 626 -8.71 -41.30 9.80
N ASP A 627 -9.62 -41.83 10.60
CA ASP A 627 -9.90 -41.30 11.95
C ASP A 627 -8.65 -41.40 12.84
N GLY A 628 -8.21 -40.23 13.38
CA GLY A 628 -7.00 -40.11 14.21
C GLY A 628 -5.67 -40.24 13.44
N LYS A 629 -5.68 -40.39 12.08
CA LYS A 629 -4.50 -40.57 11.27
C LYS A 629 -3.85 -39.23 10.87
N VAL A 630 -2.52 -39.19 10.84
CA VAL A 630 -1.75 -38.03 10.37
C VAL A 630 -1.42 -38.21 8.91
N VAL A 631 -1.88 -37.30 8.06
CA VAL A 631 -1.70 -37.33 6.60
C VAL A 631 -0.86 -36.14 6.14
N VAL A 632 0.09 -36.41 5.25
CA VAL A 632 0.90 -35.37 4.57
C VAL A 632 0.71 -35.49 3.07
N PHE A 633 0.62 -34.36 2.36
CA PHE A 633 0.56 -34.33 0.90
C PHE A 633 1.88 -33.79 0.32
N THR A 634 2.36 -34.42 -0.77
CA THR A 634 3.56 -33.98 -1.50
C THR A 634 3.38 -34.13 -3.01
N GLY A 635 4.11 -33.32 -3.79
CA GLY A 635 3.96 -33.29 -5.25
C GLY A 635 2.70 -32.56 -5.72
N THR A 636 2.49 -32.52 -7.03
CA THR A 636 1.31 -31.92 -7.67
C THR A 636 0.20 -32.96 -7.77
N LEU A 637 -0.92 -32.72 -7.10
CA LEU A 637 -2.12 -33.55 -7.22
C LEU A 637 -2.81 -33.24 -8.56
N VAL A 638 -3.30 -34.28 -9.24
CA VAL A 638 -3.85 -34.17 -10.61
C VAL A 638 -5.38 -34.13 -10.61
N GLN A 639 -6.02 -34.87 -9.69
CA GLN A 639 -7.49 -35.03 -9.61
C GLN A 639 -8.14 -34.07 -8.60
N LEU A 640 -7.38 -33.65 -7.58
CA LEU A 640 -7.87 -32.75 -6.52
C LEU A 640 -6.95 -31.54 -6.40
N SER A 641 -7.53 -30.37 -6.08
CA SER A 641 -6.69 -29.28 -5.58
C SER A 641 -6.16 -29.65 -4.18
N ARG A 642 -5.02 -29.06 -3.79
CA ARG A 642 -4.41 -29.31 -2.47
C ARG A 642 -5.35 -28.94 -1.31
N GLY A 643 -6.15 -27.86 -1.50
CA GLY A 643 -7.19 -27.47 -0.54
C GLY A 643 -8.31 -28.48 -0.43
N GLU A 644 -8.77 -29.01 -1.55
CA GLU A 644 -9.82 -30.04 -1.59
C GLU A 644 -9.35 -31.37 -0.98
N ALA A 645 -8.13 -31.80 -1.31
CA ALA A 645 -7.56 -33.00 -0.70
C ALA A 645 -7.42 -32.88 0.81
N LYS A 646 -6.98 -31.71 1.31
CA LYS A 646 -6.91 -31.42 2.74
C LYS A 646 -8.29 -31.46 3.39
N ALA A 647 -9.27 -30.80 2.80
CA ALA A 647 -10.63 -30.76 3.33
C ALA A 647 -11.27 -32.18 3.38
N ARG A 648 -11.05 -33.01 2.38
CA ARG A 648 -11.54 -34.42 2.36
C ARG A 648 -10.85 -35.28 3.40
N ALA A 649 -9.53 -35.14 3.60
CA ALA A 649 -8.80 -35.86 4.65
C ALA A 649 -9.30 -35.46 6.05
N GLU A 650 -9.44 -34.16 6.31
CA GLU A 650 -9.97 -33.65 7.58
C GLU A 650 -11.45 -34.05 7.81
N GLY A 651 -12.26 -34.06 6.77
CA GLY A 651 -13.64 -34.54 6.79
C GLY A 651 -13.75 -36.06 7.07
N ALA A 652 -12.70 -36.83 6.77
CA ALA A 652 -12.57 -38.25 7.08
C ALA A 652 -11.90 -38.51 8.44
N GLY A 653 -11.68 -37.49 9.28
CA GLY A 653 -11.11 -37.59 10.63
C GLY A 653 -9.58 -37.53 10.69
N ALA A 654 -8.88 -37.30 9.56
CA ALA A 654 -7.42 -37.18 9.55
C ALA A 654 -6.91 -35.83 10.06
N LYS A 655 -5.73 -35.84 10.68
CA LYS A 655 -4.93 -34.65 10.94
C LYS A 655 -4.00 -34.42 9.76
N VAL A 656 -4.15 -33.30 9.02
CA VAL A 656 -3.26 -32.97 7.90
C VAL A 656 -2.13 -32.06 8.38
N THR A 657 -0.87 -32.48 8.10
CA THR A 657 0.34 -31.68 8.48
C THR A 657 1.20 -31.35 7.26
N GLY A 658 2.00 -30.27 7.36
CA GLY A 658 2.83 -29.80 6.27
C GLY A 658 4.16 -30.55 6.10
N SER A 659 4.62 -31.30 7.13
CA SER A 659 5.92 -31.98 7.15
C SER A 659 5.80 -33.45 7.55
N VAL A 660 6.68 -34.29 6.98
CA VAL A 660 6.77 -35.71 7.31
C VAL A 660 7.58 -35.90 8.60
N SER A 661 7.02 -36.67 9.53
CA SER A 661 7.67 -37.06 10.80
C SER A 661 7.39 -38.54 11.12
N ALA A 662 8.00 -39.07 12.16
CA ALA A 662 7.74 -40.43 12.64
C ALA A 662 6.28 -40.65 13.12
N LYS A 663 5.49 -39.57 13.31
CA LYS A 663 4.06 -39.60 13.66
C LYS A 663 3.14 -39.54 12.42
N THR A 664 3.70 -39.51 11.20
CA THR A 664 2.91 -39.46 9.96
C THR A 664 2.46 -40.89 9.61
N ASP A 665 1.15 -41.11 9.46
CA ASP A 665 0.61 -42.41 9.07
C ASP A 665 0.60 -42.62 7.56
N TYR A 666 0.26 -41.56 6.80
CA TYR A 666 0.18 -41.61 5.35
C TYR A 666 0.87 -40.40 4.70
N LEU A 667 1.71 -40.67 3.69
CA LEU A 667 2.15 -39.68 2.74
C LEU A 667 1.40 -39.86 1.41
N VAL A 668 0.57 -38.91 1.02
CA VAL A 668 -0.09 -38.91 -0.28
C VAL A 668 0.82 -38.26 -1.30
N VAL A 669 1.15 -38.98 -2.37
CA VAL A 669 2.11 -38.58 -3.38
C VAL A 669 1.40 -38.26 -4.70
N GLY A 670 1.54 -37.02 -5.17
CA GLY A 670 1.19 -36.60 -6.52
C GLY A 670 2.38 -36.67 -7.48
N ALA A 671 2.25 -36.07 -8.65
CA ALA A 671 3.34 -35.95 -9.62
C ALA A 671 4.48 -35.09 -9.03
N ASP A 672 5.73 -35.39 -9.42
CA ASP A 672 6.95 -34.68 -8.99
C ASP A 672 7.14 -34.65 -7.46
N ALA A 673 7.02 -35.79 -6.82
CA ALA A 673 7.24 -35.93 -5.39
C ALA A 673 8.68 -35.60 -4.99
N GLY A 674 8.88 -34.45 -4.32
CA GLY A 674 10.19 -33.94 -3.91
C GLY A 674 10.76 -34.63 -2.64
N SER A 675 11.61 -33.94 -1.90
CA SER A 675 12.35 -34.39 -0.71
C SER A 675 11.50 -35.05 0.40
N LYS A 676 10.20 -34.79 0.46
CA LYS A 676 9.30 -35.40 1.44
C LYS A 676 9.06 -36.90 1.20
N ALA A 677 9.16 -37.37 -0.06
CA ALA A 677 9.02 -38.79 -0.38
C ALA A 677 10.22 -39.60 0.13
N ALA A 678 11.44 -39.10 -0.10
CA ALA A 678 12.65 -39.68 0.43
C ALA A 678 12.69 -39.74 1.96
N LYS A 679 12.16 -38.65 2.60
CA LYS A 679 12.08 -38.58 4.06
C LYS A 679 11.04 -39.56 4.63
N ALA A 680 9.92 -39.79 3.92
CA ALA A 680 8.91 -40.76 4.31
C ALA A 680 9.43 -42.17 4.23
N GLU A 681 10.16 -42.50 3.17
CA GLU A 681 10.84 -43.80 3.00
C GLU A 681 11.84 -44.06 4.12
N ALA A 682 12.70 -43.07 4.44
CA ALA A 682 13.68 -43.18 5.54
C ALA A 682 13.02 -43.37 6.92
N LEU A 683 11.77 -42.88 7.12
CA LEU A 683 11.04 -43.00 8.38
C LEU A 683 10.05 -44.18 8.38
N GLY A 684 9.95 -44.96 7.31
CA GLY A 684 9.00 -46.07 7.20
C GLY A 684 7.52 -45.62 7.13
N VAL A 685 7.27 -44.39 6.69
CA VAL A 685 5.91 -43.86 6.56
C VAL A 685 5.22 -44.45 5.34
N LYS A 686 3.99 -44.92 5.48
CA LYS A 686 3.21 -45.49 4.39
C LYS A 686 2.91 -44.47 3.30
N THR A 687 3.42 -44.70 2.10
CA THR A 687 3.17 -43.86 0.94
C THR A 687 1.98 -44.38 0.14
N ILE A 688 1.04 -43.51 -0.23
CA ILE A 688 -0.12 -43.83 -1.06
C ILE A 688 -0.26 -42.81 -2.20
N THR A 689 -0.82 -43.25 -3.32
CA THR A 689 -1.11 -42.41 -4.47
C THR A 689 -2.35 -41.54 -4.22
N GLU A 690 -2.54 -40.50 -5.05
CA GLU A 690 -3.74 -39.68 -5.02
C GLU A 690 -5.02 -40.51 -5.23
N GLY A 691 -5.00 -41.47 -6.14
CA GLY A 691 -6.14 -42.38 -6.39
C GLY A 691 -6.48 -43.27 -5.19
N GLU A 692 -5.47 -43.83 -4.52
CA GLU A 692 -5.64 -44.61 -3.29
C GLU A 692 -6.18 -43.74 -2.15
N PHE A 693 -5.70 -42.49 -2.03
CA PHE A 693 -6.23 -41.53 -1.07
C PHE A 693 -7.72 -41.23 -1.34
N ILE A 694 -8.10 -40.97 -2.61
CA ILE A 694 -9.50 -40.73 -2.99
C ILE A 694 -10.38 -41.94 -2.62
N ALA A 695 -9.91 -43.14 -2.90
CA ALA A 695 -10.61 -44.36 -2.53
C ALA A 695 -10.77 -44.50 -1.00
N LEU A 696 -9.74 -44.14 -0.24
CA LEU A 696 -9.71 -44.20 1.23
C LEU A 696 -10.70 -43.23 1.89
N VAL A 697 -10.91 -42.03 1.30
CA VAL A 697 -11.81 -41.01 1.81
C VAL A 697 -13.23 -41.13 1.27
N ALA A 698 -13.46 -41.94 0.23
CA ALA A 698 -14.79 -42.20 -0.35
C ALA A 698 -15.55 -43.35 0.33
N GLY A 699 -14.86 -44.22 1.04
CA GLY A 699 -15.41 -45.33 1.84
C GLY A 699 -15.73 -44.91 3.24
#